data_f84b630285bcf30bad984ca9e27837eb
#
_entry.id   f84b630285bcf30bad984ca9e27837eb
#
_cell.length_a   1.000
_cell.length_b   1.000
_cell.length_c   1.000
_cell.angle_alpha   90.00
_cell.angle_beta   90.00
_cell.angle_gamma   90.00
#
_symmetry.space_group_name_H-M   'P 1'
#
loop_
_entity.id
_entity.type
_entity.pdbx_description
1 polymer ?
#
loop_
_entity_poly.entity_id
_entity_poly.type
_entity_poly.pdbx_seq_one_letter_code
_entity_poly.pdbx_strand_id
1 'polypeptide(L)'
;MRSPEQVAAGFLAIAVENMANAIKKISLQRGYDVSEYTLCCFGGAGGQHACQIADTLGIKQVFIHPKAGVLSAYGMGLADVRVMQSRAIEAQLTPQLIPQLHHLLSQLETEAKQKINPKSPVTIIRKVHLKYQGTDSPIIIDFSANLTQMQGLFESAHQQRYGFIMPEKSLIVEAVSTEVVEKMPIPEEQGSKGDAQTAPPPSKGGLGGILISQSVFHRDDLQPGDCISGPAIIIDSTGTNVVETGWQAELTESNCLILKRVGTEVKPPVGAPLMTEKAPDPVMLEIFNNLLRAIAEQMGITLQNTATSVNIKERLDFSCAIFDQNGQLVANAPHIPVHLGSMSESVQALINAKGNTLQPGDVYISNNPYNGGTHLPDITAITPVFEGQNILFYVASRGHHADIGGITPGSMPPHSSTIEQEGILLDNFHLVSGGKFQESELLKHLNSGSYPARNPQQNIADLQAQIAANESGVQELRKMVKHFGLATTQAYMQHVQNNAEASVRRVIEVLQDGEFTYKTDNGAQIKVKITIDQSSRSACIDFTGTSEQQTTNFNAPAAVCKAAVLYVFRTLVDDNIPLNAGCLKPLEIIIPEGCMLNPRYPAAVVAGNVETSQVIVDALYGALGVMAASQGTMNNFTFGNQKHQYYETICGGSGAGPGFHGTDAVHTHMTNSRLTDPEVLEWRFPVILESFAIRPDSGGKGVTNGGNGVIRRLRFLETMTAGILSSHRVIPPFGLCGGGDGVVGKNYVVRQDGNVEELGSTGTVEMSPGDTFVIETPGGGGYGIIGD
;
A
#
# COMPACT_ATOMS: atom_id res chain seq x y z
N MET A 1 33.65 -18.59 4.74
CA MET A 1 33.34 -17.50 5.69
C MET A 1 33.70 -16.19 5.01
N ARG A 2 32.90 -15.14 5.16
CA ARG A 2 33.18 -13.78 4.65
C ARG A 2 34.21 -13.11 5.57
N SER A 3 35.05 -12.22 5.04
CA SER A 3 35.89 -11.37 5.88
C SER A 3 35.05 -10.32 6.61
N PRO A 4 35.51 -9.76 7.75
CA PRO A 4 34.80 -8.67 8.43
C PRO A 4 34.54 -7.47 7.52
N GLU A 5 35.48 -7.16 6.60
CA GLU A 5 35.32 -6.06 5.62
C GLU A 5 34.19 -6.35 4.62
N GLN A 6 34.06 -7.59 4.17
CA GLN A 6 32.94 -8.00 3.28
C GLN A 6 31.59 -7.90 4.00
N VAL A 7 31.53 -8.21 5.28
CA VAL A 7 30.32 -8.07 6.09
C VAL A 7 29.98 -6.60 6.29
N ALA A 8 30.96 -5.76 6.64
CA ALA A 8 30.77 -4.32 6.80
C ALA A 8 30.31 -3.65 5.49
N ALA A 9 30.92 -4.00 4.36
CA ALA A 9 30.50 -3.51 3.04
C ALA A 9 29.06 -3.92 2.71
N GLY A 10 28.63 -5.12 3.13
CA GLY A 10 27.26 -5.59 2.98
C GLY A 10 26.26 -4.74 3.77
N PHE A 11 26.54 -4.45 5.04
CA PHE A 11 25.71 -3.57 5.85
C PHE A 11 25.59 -2.15 5.26
N LEU A 12 26.71 -1.61 4.77
CA LEU A 12 26.70 -0.30 4.11
C LEU A 12 25.83 -0.31 2.84
N ALA A 13 25.93 -1.35 2.01
CA ALA A 13 25.14 -1.47 0.79
C ALA A 13 23.63 -1.52 1.10
N ILE A 14 23.21 -2.28 2.11
CA ILE A 14 21.80 -2.34 2.57
C ILE A 14 21.35 -0.97 3.11
N ALA A 15 22.16 -0.29 3.91
CA ALA A 15 21.85 1.02 4.46
C ALA A 15 21.68 2.07 3.35
N VAL A 16 22.57 2.09 2.36
CA VAL A 16 22.50 2.98 1.18
C VAL A 16 21.23 2.74 0.39
N GLU A 17 20.89 1.48 0.12
CA GLU A 17 19.67 1.12 -0.61
C GLU A 17 18.41 1.57 0.14
N ASN A 18 18.35 1.38 1.45
CA ASN A 18 17.21 1.82 2.27
C ASN A 18 17.05 3.35 2.25
N MET A 19 18.15 4.10 2.33
CA MET A 19 18.15 5.56 2.22
C MET A 19 17.71 6.02 0.82
N ALA A 20 18.21 5.39 -0.24
CA ALA A 20 17.83 5.67 -1.61
C ALA A 20 16.34 5.41 -1.86
N ASN A 21 15.81 4.31 -1.34
CA ASN A 21 14.38 3.97 -1.44
C ASN A 21 13.48 4.99 -0.71
N ALA A 22 13.90 5.49 0.45
CA ALA A 22 13.19 6.55 1.16
C ALA A 22 13.10 7.85 0.33
N ILE A 23 14.19 8.23 -0.34
CA ILE A 23 14.23 9.39 -1.25
C ILE A 23 13.33 9.16 -2.46
N LYS A 24 13.41 7.98 -3.10
CA LYS A 24 12.55 7.60 -4.23
C LYS A 24 11.07 7.70 -3.85
N LYS A 25 10.68 7.15 -2.71
CA LYS A 25 9.28 7.14 -2.25
C LYS A 25 8.70 8.55 -2.21
N ILE A 26 9.38 9.51 -1.61
CA ILE A 26 8.90 10.90 -1.48
C ILE A 26 8.90 11.60 -2.85
N SER A 27 9.93 11.40 -3.65
CA SER A 27 10.09 12.10 -4.94
C SER A 27 9.09 11.59 -5.97
N LEU A 28 8.91 10.28 -6.07
CA LEU A 28 7.95 9.66 -6.99
C LEU A 28 6.50 9.99 -6.62
N GLN A 29 6.17 10.07 -5.32
CA GLN A 29 4.85 10.56 -4.88
C GLN A 29 4.52 11.95 -5.42
N ARG A 30 5.55 12.75 -5.69
CA ARG A 30 5.42 14.11 -6.24
C ARG A 30 5.66 14.19 -7.75
N GLY A 31 5.96 13.07 -8.41
CA GLY A 31 6.21 12.97 -9.85
C GLY A 31 7.58 13.51 -10.30
N TYR A 32 8.60 13.51 -9.41
CA TYR A 32 9.95 13.97 -9.73
C TYR A 32 10.88 12.81 -10.08
N ASP A 33 11.61 12.92 -11.18
CA ASP A 33 12.75 12.04 -11.49
C ASP A 33 13.98 12.55 -10.75
N VAL A 34 14.39 11.83 -9.71
CA VAL A 34 15.51 12.24 -8.85
C VAL A 34 16.84 12.32 -9.58
N SER A 35 17.01 11.60 -10.69
CA SER A 35 18.25 11.59 -11.47
C SER A 35 18.59 12.96 -12.12
N GLU A 36 17.59 13.84 -12.28
CA GLU A 36 17.72 15.18 -12.83
C GLU A 36 18.09 16.24 -11.77
N TYR A 37 18.19 15.84 -10.50
CA TYR A 37 18.41 16.75 -9.38
C TYR A 37 19.82 16.64 -8.80
N THR A 38 20.20 17.64 -7.99
CA THR A 38 21.39 17.61 -7.14
C THR A 38 20.99 17.09 -5.74
N LEU A 39 21.70 16.09 -5.23
CA LEU A 39 21.52 15.60 -3.87
C LEU A 39 22.08 16.62 -2.88
N CYS A 40 21.22 17.32 -2.16
CA CYS A 40 21.64 18.18 -1.05
C CYS A 40 21.86 17.34 0.20
N CYS A 41 23.13 17.20 0.62
CA CYS A 41 23.51 16.38 1.75
C CYS A 41 23.71 17.23 3.01
N PHE A 42 23.09 16.81 4.12
CA PHE A 42 23.25 17.47 5.41
C PHE A 42 23.12 16.47 6.57
N GLY A 43 23.54 16.92 7.78
CA GLY A 43 23.71 16.07 8.94
C GLY A 43 25.14 15.55 9.07
N GLY A 44 25.61 15.28 10.29
CA GLY A 44 27.01 14.93 10.57
C GLY A 44 27.53 13.66 9.90
N ALA A 45 26.64 12.67 9.63
CA ALA A 45 26.97 11.42 8.97
C ALA A 45 26.55 11.37 7.50
N GLY A 46 25.76 12.32 7.01
CA GLY A 46 25.18 12.27 5.65
C GLY A 46 26.26 12.20 4.56
N GLY A 47 27.34 12.94 4.70
CA GLY A 47 28.45 12.97 3.74
C GLY A 47 29.19 11.64 3.58
N GLN A 48 29.04 10.71 4.52
CA GLN A 48 29.69 9.39 4.46
C GLN A 48 29.04 8.49 3.39
N HIS A 49 27.77 8.72 3.06
CA HIS A 49 27.00 7.86 2.16
C HIS A 49 26.55 8.58 0.89
N ALA A 50 26.77 9.89 0.79
CA ALA A 50 26.17 10.74 -0.24
C ALA A 50 26.50 10.31 -1.68
N CYS A 51 27.74 9.94 -1.97
CA CYS A 51 28.16 9.46 -3.29
C CYS A 51 27.48 8.13 -3.67
N GLN A 52 27.42 7.17 -2.73
CA GLN A 52 26.81 5.87 -2.96
C GLN A 52 25.29 5.98 -3.16
N ILE A 53 24.61 6.84 -2.37
CA ILE A 53 23.17 7.14 -2.53
C ILE A 53 22.93 7.80 -3.89
N ALA A 54 23.77 8.76 -4.29
CA ALA A 54 23.67 9.42 -5.58
C ALA A 54 23.85 8.43 -6.74
N ASP A 55 24.83 7.52 -6.65
CA ASP A 55 25.02 6.45 -7.64
C ASP A 55 23.78 5.54 -7.74
N THR A 56 23.20 5.10 -6.62
CA THR A 56 21.99 4.27 -6.57
C THR A 56 20.78 4.99 -7.19
N LEU A 57 20.69 6.31 -7.03
CA LEU A 57 19.60 7.14 -7.55
C LEU A 57 19.83 7.65 -8.99
N GLY A 58 21.02 7.43 -9.55
CA GLY A 58 21.42 7.98 -10.85
C GLY A 58 21.71 9.48 -10.83
N ILE A 59 21.87 10.08 -9.65
CA ILE A 59 22.19 11.49 -9.44
C ILE A 59 23.68 11.72 -9.74
N LYS A 60 23.99 12.77 -10.48
CA LYS A 60 25.36 13.07 -10.95
C LYS A 60 26.09 14.09 -10.10
N GLN A 61 25.41 14.74 -9.17
CA GLN A 61 25.96 15.82 -8.37
C GLN A 61 25.44 15.79 -6.94
N VAL A 62 26.34 15.99 -5.97
CA VAL A 62 26.03 16.14 -4.55
C VAL A 62 26.51 17.52 -4.10
N PHE A 63 25.67 18.21 -3.34
CA PHE A 63 25.98 19.51 -2.73
C PHE A 63 26.10 19.35 -1.21
N ILE A 64 27.20 19.88 -0.64
CA ILE A 64 27.47 19.84 0.81
C ILE A 64 27.84 21.23 1.28
N HIS A 65 26.95 21.84 2.06
CA HIS A 65 27.13 23.16 2.63
C HIS A 65 28.24 23.15 3.73
N PRO A 66 28.99 24.24 3.97
CA PRO A 66 29.98 24.28 5.05
C PRO A 66 29.43 24.05 6.46
N LYS A 67 28.12 24.28 6.67
CA LYS A 67 27.40 24.01 7.91
C LYS A 67 26.51 22.77 7.80
N ALA A 68 26.85 21.81 6.95
CA ALA A 68 26.03 20.63 6.69
C ALA A 68 25.63 19.89 7.97
N GLY A 69 26.54 19.74 8.95
CA GLY A 69 26.27 19.06 10.20
C GLY A 69 25.21 19.73 11.08
N VAL A 70 24.94 21.01 10.90
CA VAL A 70 23.96 21.83 11.64
C VAL A 70 23.03 22.61 10.71
N LEU A 71 22.86 22.16 9.46
CA LEU A 71 22.15 22.90 8.42
C LEU A 71 20.69 23.20 8.76
N SER A 72 20.01 22.30 9.47
CA SER A 72 18.64 22.53 9.91
C SER A 72 18.52 23.74 10.88
N ALA A 73 19.42 23.84 11.86
CA ALA A 73 19.47 24.97 12.78
C ALA A 73 19.86 26.27 12.05
N TYR A 74 20.82 26.19 11.14
CA TYR A 74 21.21 27.31 10.30
C TYR A 74 20.05 27.80 9.43
N GLY A 75 19.33 26.88 8.78
CA GLY A 75 18.15 27.20 7.98
C GLY A 75 17.01 27.80 8.79
N MET A 76 16.78 27.34 10.04
CA MET A 76 15.82 27.97 10.95
C MET A 76 16.17 29.43 11.25
N GLY A 77 17.47 29.74 11.42
CA GLY A 77 17.94 31.11 11.62
C GLY A 77 17.79 32.05 10.41
N LEU A 78 17.73 31.47 9.21
CA LEU A 78 17.55 32.18 7.94
C LEU A 78 16.12 32.15 7.40
N ALA A 79 15.20 31.45 8.10
CA ALA A 79 13.85 31.30 7.62
C ALA A 79 13.09 32.62 7.51
N ASP A 80 12.46 32.84 6.38
CA ASP A 80 11.57 33.98 6.16
C ASP A 80 10.34 33.87 7.08
N VAL A 81 9.79 35.01 7.50
CA VAL A 81 8.50 35.02 8.20
C VAL A 81 7.39 34.85 7.15
N ARG A 82 6.53 33.82 7.35
CA ARG A 82 5.49 33.46 6.38
C ARG A 82 4.13 33.35 7.06
N VAL A 83 3.12 33.86 6.39
CA VAL A 83 1.71 33.64 6.75
C VAL A 83 0.96 33.18 5.52
N MET A 84 0.37 31.99 5.63
CA MET A 84 -0.50 31.44 4.61
C MET A 84 -1.96 31.53 5.06
N GLN A 85 -2.84 31.91 4.13
CA GLN A 85 -4.28 31.87 4.27
C GLN A 85 -4.87 31.10 3.10
N SER A 86 -5.90 30.30 3.36
CA SER A 86 -6.59 29.52 2.32
C SER A 86 -8.10 29.59 2.50
N ARG A 87 -8.84 29.36 1.42
CA ARG A 87 -10.33 29.29 1.43
C ARG A 87 -10.82 28.25 0.45
N ALA A 88 -11.69 27.37 0.91
CA ALA A 88 -12.36 26.38 0.09
C ALA A 88 -13.35 27.07 -0.87
N ILE A 89 -13.47 26.54 -2.08
CA ILE A 89 -14.32 27.08 -3.17
C ILE A 89 -15.30 26.01 -3.67
N GLU A 90 -14.81 24.79 -3.98
CA GLU A 90 -15.58 23.65 -4.53
C GLU A 90 -16.50 24.06 -5.71
N ALA A 91 -15.95 24.72 -6.72
CA ALA A 91 -16.67 25.18 -7.89
C ALA A 91 -15.92 24.82 -9.19
N GLN A 92 -16.68 24.59 -10.26
CA GLN A 92 -16.11 24.33 -11.58
C GLN A 92 -15.32 25.53 -12.07
N LEU A 93 -14.11 25.29 -12.58
CA LEU A 93 -13.24 26.31 -13.16
C LEU A 93 -13.85 26.81 -14.48
N THR A 94 -14.38 28.02 -14.45
CA THR A 94 -15.02 28.70 -15.60
C THR A 94 -14.48 30.13 -15.72
N PRO A 95 -14.62 30.77 -16.90
CA PRO A 95 -14.24 32.18 -17.06
C PRO A 95 -14.94 33.12 -16.06
N GLN A 96 -16.19 32.81 -15.68
CA GLN A 96 -16.99 33.58 -14.74
C GLN A 96 -16.48 33.49 -13.30
N LEU A 97 -15.80 32.38 -12.94
CA LEU A 97 -15.24 32.18 -11.61
C LEU A 97 -13.97 32.99 -11.37
N ILE A 98 -13.16 33.26 -12.40
CA ILE A 98 -11.85 33.90 -12.29
C ILE A 98 -11.87 35.26 -11.56
N PRO A 99 -12.82 36.20 -11.84
CA PRO A 99 -12.89 37.45 -11.09
C PRO A 99 -13.16 37.26 -9.59
N GLN A 100 -13.98 36.24 -9.24
CA GLN A 100 -14.27 35.91 -7.84
C GLN A 100 -13.03 35.35 -7.13
N LEU A 101 -12.28 34.45 -7.79
CA LEU A 101 -11.01 33.91 -7.26
C LEU A 101 -10.00 35.04 -7.02
N HIS A 102 -9.89 35.97 -7.97
CA HIS A 102 -8.98 37.13 -7.83
C HIS A 102 -9.37 38.00 -6.63
N HIS A 103 -10.67 38.27 -6.44
CA HIS A 103 -11.17 39.04 -5.32
C HIS A 103 -10.86 38.35 -3.97
N LEU A 104 -11.17 37.04 -3.87
CA LEU A 104 -10.87 36.23 -2.69
C LEU A 104 -9.39 36.20 -2.35
N LEU A 105 -8.52 35.96 -3.35
CA LEU A 105 -7.05 35.99 -3.16
C LEU A 105 -6.58 37.34 -2.62
N SER A 106 -7.15 38.46 -3.10
CA SER A 106 -6.85 39.81 -2.61
C SER A 106 -7.32 40.05 -1.16
N GLN A 107 -8.44 39.44 -0.77
CA GLN A 107 -8.88 39.45 0.62
C GLN A 107 -7.94 38.65 1.51
N LEU A 108 -7.59 37.41 1.14
CA LEU A 108 -6.65 36.55 1.85
C LEU A 108 -5.27 37.19 1.99
N GLU A 109 -4.81 37.90 0.95
CA GLU A 109 -3.58 38.68 1.01
C GLU A 109 -3.65 39.77 2.08
N THR A 110 -4.75 40.49 2.16
CA THR A 110 -4.94 41.54 3.16
C THR A 110 -4.96 40.97 4.57
N GLU A 111 -5.69 39.84 4.77
CA GLU A 111 -5.74 39.10 6.05
C GLU A 111 -4.34 38.62 6.45
N ALA A 112 -3.59 38.04 5.52
CA ALA A 112 -2.23 37.55 5.77
C ALA A 112 -1.26 38.70 6.11
N LYS A 113 -1.33 39.82 5.42
CA LYS A 113 -0.52 41.03 5.71
C LYS A 113 -0.83 41.59 7.08
N GLN A 114 -2.08 41.58 7.51
CA GLN A 114 -2.46 42.04 8.87
C GLN A 114 -1.87 41.15 9.95
N LYS A 115 -1.84 39.83 9.72
CA LYS A 115 -1.30 38.85 10.67
C LYS A 115 0.23 38.91 10.77
N ILE A 116 0.92 39.06 9.65
CA ILE A 116 2.38 39.11 9.62
C ILE A 116 2.91 40.48 10.14
N ASN A 117 2.12 41.57 9.99
CA ASN A 117 2.51 42.93 10.32
C ASN A 117 3.93 43.30 9.83
N PRO A 118 4.17 43.24 8.51
CA PRO A 118 5.52 43.22 7.94
C PRO A 118 6.29 44.52 8.22
N LYS A 119 7.56 44.37 8.57
CA LYS A 119 8.51 45.46 8.75
C LYS A 119 9.33 45.74 7.49
N SER A 120 9.31 44.81 6.53
CA SER A 120 10.07 44.85 5.27
C SER A 120 9.14 44.57 4.07
N PRO A 121 9.59 44.85 2.84
CA PRO A 121 8.83 44.46 1.64
C PRO A 121 8.51 42.96 1.62
N VAL A 122 7.27 42.63 1.27
CA VAL A 122 6.80 41.24 1.23
C VAL A 122 6.67 40.72 -0.21
N THR A 123 6.95 39.43 -0.38
CA THR A 123 6.62 38.69 -1.60
C THR A 123 5.26 38.01 -1.39
N ILE A 124 4.38 38.09 -2.40
CA ILE A 124 3.05 37.48 -2.38
C ILE A 124 3.02 36.35 -3.37
N ILE A 125 2.62 35.17 -2.89
CA ILE A 125 2.47 33.95 -3.69
C ILE A 125 0.99 33.60 -3.68
N ARG A 126 0.35 33.52 -4.85
CA ARG A 126 -1.04 33.18 -5.02
C ARG A 126 -1.14 31.82 -5.70
N LYS A 127 -1.86 30.89 -5.11
CA LYS A 127 -2.06 29.52 -5.60
C LYS A 127 -3.54 29.20 -5.78
N VAL A 128 -3.80 28.31 -6.73
CA VAL A 128 -5.12 27.67 -6.93
C VAL A 128 -4.94 26.16 -6.83
N HIS A 129 -5.85 25.51 -6.12
CA HIS A 129 -5.89 24.07 -5.93
C HIS A 129 -6.91 23.50 -6.92
N LEU A 130 -6.44 22.81 -7.94
CA LEU A 130 -7.28 22.26 -9.01
C LEU A 130 -7.32 20.75 -8.97
N LYS A 131 -8.48 20.19 -9.25
CA LYS A 131 -8.68 18.74 -9.42
C LYS A 131 -9.63 18.47 -10.59
N TYR A 132 -9.57 17.28 -11.17
CA TYR A 132 -10.61 16.86 -12.11
C TYR A 132 -11.92 16.60 -11.35
N GLN A 133 -13.05 16.87 -12.00
CA GLN A 133 -14.36 16.54 -11.43
C GLN A 133 -14.43 15.04 -11.10
N GLY A 134 -14.85 14.73 -9.85
CA GLY A 134 -14.91 13.36 -9.34
C GLY A 134 -13.58 12.84 -8.76
N THR A 135 -12.52 13.65 -8.68
CA THR A 135 -11.29 13.34 -7.95
C THR A 135 -11.15 14.21 -6.70
N ASP A 136 -10.38 13.75 -5.70
CA ASP A 136 -10.23 14.44 -4.41
C ASP A 136 -8.79 14.88 -4.12
N SER A 137 -7.88 14.67 -5.06
CA SER A 137 -6.48 15.05 -4.89
C SER A 137 -6.18 16.28 -5.73
N PRO A 138 -6.20 17.48 -5.15
CA PRO A 138 -5.88 18.68 -5.90
C PRO A 138 -4.39 18.76 -6.20
N ILE A 139 -4.08 19.34 -7.33
CA ILE A 139 -2.75 19.81 -7.69
C ILE A 139 -2.71 21.32 -7.47
N ILE A 140 -1.73 21.76 -6.70
CA ILE A 140 -1.55 23.18 -6.39
C ILE A 140 -0.67 23.80 -7.47
N ILE A 141 -1.23 24.78 -8.19
CA ILE A 141 -0.53 25.53 -9.25
C ILE A 141 -0.55 27.03 -8.96
N ASP A 142 0.26 27.78 -9.67
CA ASP A 142 0.22 29.24 -9.61
C ASP A 142 -1.09 29.77 -10.18
N PHE A 143 -1.71 30.71 -9.47
CA PHE A 143 -2.92 31.37 -9.94
C PHE A 143 -2.59 32.28 -11.14
N SER A 144 -3.36 32.16 -12.20
CA SER A 144 -3.35 33.06 -13.36
C SER A 144 -4.76 33.54 -13.69
N ALA A 145 -4.87 34.80 -14.15
CA ALA A 145 -6.13 35.30 -14.70
C ALA A 145 -6.48 34.66 -16.07
N ASN A 146 -5.56 33.92 -16.67
CA ASN A 146 -5.76 33.22 -17.95
C ASN A 146 -6.13 31.75 -17.66
N LEU A 147 -7.38 31.38 -17.97
CA LEU A 147 -7.92 30.04 -17.78
C LEU A 147 -7.10 28.98 -18.50
N THR A 148 -6.75 29.21 -19.78
CA THR A 148 -5.98 28.25 -20.60
C THR A 148 -4.59 28.01 -20.01
N GLN A 149 -3.96 29.04 -19.43
CA GLN A 149 -2.69 28.89 -18.75
C GLN A 149 -2.80 28.04 -17.50
N MET A 150 -3.82 28.28 -16.66
CA MET A 150 -4.05 27.45 -15.46
C MET A 150 -4.34 25.99 -15.83
N GLN A 151 -5.17 25.77 -16.86
CA GLN A 151 -5.45 24.43 -17.37
C GLN A 151 -4.18 23.74 -17.85
N GLY A 152 -3.35 24.40 -18.65
CA GLY A 152 -2.08 23.83 -19.13
C GLY A 152 -1.08 23.55 -18.02
N LEU A 153 -0.98 24.41 -16.99
CA LEU A 153 -0.15 24.15 -15.81
C LEU A 153 -0.63 22.94 -15.03
N PHE A 154 -1.96 22.81 -14.83
CA PHE A 154 -2.55 21.66 -14.16
C PHE A 154 -2.32 20.37 -14.95
N GLU A 155 -2.60 20.35 -16.25
CA GLU A 155 -2.43 19.17 -17.10
C GLU A 155 -0.96 18.73 -17.16
N SER A 156 -0.02 19.67 -17.27
CA SER A 156 1.41 19.37 -17.21
C SER A 156 1.82 18.75 -15.88
N ALA A 157 1.36 19.33 -14.77
CA ALA A 157 1.65 18.79 -13.44
C ALA A 157 0.97 17.44 -13.21
N HIS A 158 -0.25 17.23 -13.74
CA HIS A 158 -0.96 15.96 -13.66
C HIS A 158 -0.26 14.87 -14.50
N GLN A 159 0.15 15.20 -15.72
CA GLN A 159 0.93 14.31 -16.58
C GLN A 159 2.27 13.92 -15.93
N GLN A 160 2.96 14.87 -15.32
CA GLN A 160 4.22 14.62 -14.61
C GLN A 160 4.04 13.71 -13.39
N ARG A 161 2.96 13.94 -12.62
CA ARG A 161 2.73 13.23 -11.35
C ARG A 161 2.12 11.84 -11.54
N TYR A 162 1.20 11.69 -12.50
CA TYR A 162 0.36 10.51 -12.66
C TYR A 162 0.56 9.79 -14.01
N GLY A 163 1.25 10.39 -14.96
CA GLY A 163 1.54 9.79 -16.27
C GLY A 163 0.44 9.96 -17.32
N PHE A 164 -0.69 10.62 -17.01
CA PHE A 164 -1.81 10.82 -17.93
C PHE A 164 -2.57 12.11 -17.63
N ILE A 165 -3.46 12.52 -18.56
CA ILE A 165 -4.43 13.62 -18.40
C ILE A 165 -5.82 13.14 -18.79
N MET A 166 -6.86 13.84 -18.33
CA MET A 166 -8.28 13.55 -18.62
C MET A 166 -8.95 14.79 -19.26
N PRO A 167 -8.68 15.08 -20.55
CA PRO A 167 -9.13 16.33 -21.20
C PRO A 167 -10.65 16.48 -21.25
N GLU A 168 -11.38 15.36 -21.22
CA GLU A 168 -12.84 15.31 -21.25
C GLU A 168 -13.50 15.69 -19.91
N LYS A 169 -12.72 15.70 -18.81
CA LYS A 169 -13.25 16.04 -17.48
C LYS A 169 -13.09 17.52 -17.17
N SER A 170 -14.13 18.09 -16.57
CA SER A 170 -14.09 19.47 -16.07
C SER A 170 -13.09 19.60 -14.91
N LEU A 171 -12.47 20.76 -14.78
CA LEU A 171 -11.65 21.11 -13.63
C LEU A 171 -12.49 21.76 -12.54
N ILE A 172 -12.25 21.36 -11.30
CA ILE A 172 -12.85 21.93 -10.10
C ILE A 172 -11.76 22.72 -9.37
N VAL A 173 -12.09 23.93 -8.96
CA VAL A 173 -11.30 24.71 -8.01
C VAL A 173 -11.74 24.25 -6.61
N GLU A 174 -10.89 23.48 -5.95
CA GLU A 174 -11.16 23.04 -4.58
C GLU A 174 -10.96 24.18 -3.60
N ALA A 175 -9.84 24.90 -3.72
CA ALA A 175 -9.47 26.01 -2.84
C ALA A 175 -8.58 27.01 -3.54
N VAL A 176 -8.42 28.18 -2.94
CA VAL A 176 -7.37 29.14 -3.24
C VAL A 176 -6.55 29.43 -1.99
N SER A 177 -5.27 29.72 -2.16
CA SER A 177 -4.39 30.10 -1.06
C SER A 177 -3.48 31.27 -1.46
N THR A 178 -3.19 32.12 -0.47
CA THR A 178 -2.23 33.21 -0.57
C THR A 178 -1.20 33.08 0.53
N GLU A 179 0.07 33.13 0.17
CA GLU A 179 1.18 33.17 1.09
C GLU A 179 1.84 34.55 1.00
N VAL A 180 1.99 35.21 2.16
CA VAL A 180 2.74 36.47 2.31
C VAL A 180 4.04 36.15 3.02
N VAL A 181 5.15 36.49 2.37
CA VAL A 181 6.50 36.15 2.80
C VAL A 181 7.28 37.45 3.04
N GLU A 182 7.68 37.67 4.28
CA GLU A 182 8.63 38.73 4.64
C GLU A 182 10.04 38.15 4.67
N LYS A 183 10.89 38.59 3.75
CA LYS A 183 12.27 38.10 3.66
C LYS A 183 13.08 38.64 4.87
N MET A 184 13.70 37.73 5.59
CA MET A 184 14.65 38.04 6.61
C MET A 184 15.98 38.44 5.96
N PRO A 185 16.69 39.48 6.52
CA PRO A 185 18.02 39.82 6.02
C PRO A 185 18.96 38.62 6.25
N ILE A 186 19.66 38.21 5.18
CA ILE A 186 20.71 37.21 5.28
C ILE A 186 21.85 37.88 6.05
N PRO A 187 22.30 37.34 7.22
CA PRO A 187 23.46 37.86 7.90
C PRO A 187 24.66 37.83 6.96
N GLU A 188 25.37 38.97 6.79
CA GLU A 188 26.65 38.96 6.08
C GLU A 188 27.59 38.02 6.87
N GLU A 189 28.04 36.93 6.22
CA GLU A 189 29.07 36.08 6.79
C GLU A 189 30.38 36.92 6.86
N GLN A 190 30.64 37.50 8.04
CA GLN A 190 31.96 38.05 8.32
C GLN A 190 32.91 36.86 8.30
N GLY A 191 33.71 36.75 7.23
CA GLY A 191 34.80 35.79 7.15
C GLY A 191 35.66 35.92 8.40
N SER A 192 35.53 35.00 9.34
CA SER A 192 36.48 34.87 10.42
C SER A 192 37.82 34.43 9.84
N LYS A 193 38.70 35.40 9.57
CA LYS A 193 40.13 35.16 9.51
C LYS A 193 40.55 34.73 10.92
N GLY A 194 40.30 33.44 11.27
CA GLY A 194 40.90 32.82 12.42
C GLY A 194 42.41 32.73 12.17
N ASP A 195 43.18 33.30 13.11
CA ASP A 195 44.63 33.12 13.12
C ASP A 195 44.95 31.62 13.04
N ALA A 196 45.53 31.21 11.95
CA ALA A 196 46.02 29.85 11.74
C ALA A 196 47.16 29.60 12.71
N GLN A 197 46.88 29.02 13.85
CA GLN A 197 47.85 28.27 14.60
C GLN A 197 48.11 26.97 13.87
N THR A 198 49.28 26.87 13.26
CA THR A 198 49.80 25.69 12.59
C THR A 198 49.84 24.50 13.54
N ALA A 199 48.80 23.65 13.47
CA ALA A 199 48.89 22.33 14.07
C ALA A 199 49.85 21.45 13.23
N PRO A 200 50.76 20.68 13.85
CA PRO A 200 51.64 19.79 13.09
C PRO A 200 50.80 18.71 12.37
N PRO A 201 51.33 18.19 11.23
CA PRO A 201 50.62 17.15 10.50
C PRO A 201 50.39 15.93 11.40
N PRO A 202 49.25 15.26 11.38
CA PRO A 202 48.97 14.12 12.24
C PRO A 202 49.95 13.02 11.94
N SER A 203 50.70 12.63 13.00
CA SER A 203 51.55 11.44 12.97
C SER A 203 50.65 10.23 12.66
N LYS A 204 51.20 9.28 11.85
CA LYS A 204 50.60 7.98 11.56
C LYS A 204 50.33 7.21 12.86
N GLY A 205 49.26 7.52 13.52
CA GLY A 205 48.75 6.82 14.69
C GLY A 205 47.75 5.76 14.28
N GLY A 206 48.17 4.50 14.36
CA GLY A 206 47.30 3.38 14.01
C GLY A 206 46.14 3.24 14.98
N LEU A 207 44.92 3.39 14.49
CA LEU A 207 43.75 2.69 14.98
C LEU A 207 43.77 1.31 14.33
N GLY A 208 43.80 0.28 15.16
CA GLY A 208 44.09 -1.12 14.83
C GLY A 208 43.54 -1.61 13.47
N GLY A 209 44.44 -1.95 12.59
CA GLY A 209 44.30 -3.09 11.72
C GLY A 209 43.64 -2.91 10.35
N ILE A 210 43.33 -1.71 9.84
CA ILE A 210 42.94 -1.50 8.44
C ILE A 210 43.89 -0.52 7.79
N LEU A 211 44.69 -1.00 6.82
CA LEU A 211 45.50 -0.15 5.94
C LEU A 211 44.59 0.60 4.98
N ILE A 212 44.16 1.81 5.36
CA ILE A 212 43.41 2.71 4.47
C ILE A 212 44.45 3.47 3.65
N SER A 213 44.64 3.11 2.39
CA SER A 213 45.43 3.90 1.41
C SER A 213 44.64 5.10 0.88
N GLN A 214 43.78 5.73 1.69
CA GLN A 214 42.97 6.86 1.31
C GLN A 214 43.60 8.16 1.79
N SER A 215 43.60 9.18 0.93
CA SER A 215 44.02 10.53 1.29
C SER A 215 42.97 11.19 2.18
N VAL A 216 43.39 11.75 3.32
CA VAL A 216 42.56 12.47 4.26
C VAL A 216 42.89 13.97 4.16
N PHE A 217 41.86 14.78 4.00
CA PHE A 217 41.95 16.23 3.91
C PHE A 217 41.13 16.86 5.01
N HIS A 218 41.55 17.99 5.55
CA HIS A 218 40.69 18.86 6.37
C HIS A 218 40.13 19.96 5.47
N ARG A 219 38.85 20.22 5.56
CA ARG A 219 38.18 21.24 4.74
C ARG A 219 38.80 22.60 4.90
N ASP A 220 39.20 22.97 6.14
CA ASP A 220 39.82 24.26 6.48
C ASP A 220 41.21 24.48 5.82
N ASP A 221 41.85 23.41 5.35
CA ASP A 221 43.14 23.45 4.66
C ASP A 221 42.96 23.63 3.14
N LEU A 222 41.71 23.52 2.62
CA LEU A 222 41.42 23.61 1.18
C LEU A 222 41.13 25.06 0.78
N GLN A 223 41.48 25.38 -0.46
CA GLN A 223 41.20 26.67 -1.07
C GLN A 223 40.12 26.56 -2.15
N PRO A 224 39.34 27.64 -2.39
CA PRO A 224 38.39 27.67 -3.51
C PRO A 224 39.06 27.28 -4.82
N GLY A 225 38.43 26.33 -5.55
CA GLY A 225 38.97 25.76 -6.79
C GLY A 225 39.77 24.47 -6.60
N ASP A 226 40.10 24.06 -5.36
CA ASP A 226 40.73 22.78 -5.13
C ASP A 226 39.81 21.62 -5.52
N CYS A 227 40.39 20.66 -6.25
CA CYS A 227 39.69 19.47 -6.75
C CYS A 227 40.31 18.20 -6.17
N ILE A 228 39.55 17.44 -5.42
CA ILE A 228 39.95 16.20 -4.77
C ILE A 228 39.24 15.03 -5.47
N SER A 229 40.04 14.15 -6.08
CA SER A 229 39.52 12.94 -6.70
C SER A 229 39.44 11.81 -5.66
N GLY A 230 38.35 11.06 -5.71
CA GLY A 230 38.15 9.87 -4.87
C GLY A 230 39.00 8.67 -5.31
N PRO A 231 39.32 7.74 -4.37
CA PRO A 231 38.81 7.65 -3.01
C PRO A 231 39.55 8.59 -2.02
N ALA A 232 38.78 9.41 -1.31
CA ALA A 232 39.30 10.37 -0.35
C ALA A 232 38.29 10.64 0.79
N ILE A 233 38.80 11.16 1.91
CA ILE A 233 37.99 11.59 3.06
C ILE A 233 38.25 13.08 3.29
N ILE A 234 37.18 13.89 3.38
CA ILE A 234 37.23 15.30 3.74
C ILE A 234 36.55 15.47 5.09
N ILE A 235 37.33 15.89 6.08
CA ILE A 235 36.87 16.10 7.46
C ILE A 235 36.43 17.57 7.61
N ASP A 236 35.19 17.76 8.07
CA ASP A 236 34.63 19.03 8.48
C ASP A 236 34.61 19.15 10.01
N SER A 237 34.44 20.37 10.53
CA SER A 237 34.26 20.62 11.98
C SER A 237 33.01 19.92 12.54
N THR A 238 32.02 19.61 11.72
CA THR A 238 30.71 19.05 12.12
C THR A 238 30.35 17.76 11.37
N GLY A 239 31.26 17.21 10.56
CA GLY A 239 30.95 16.01 9.78
C GLY A 239 32.14 15.44 9.04
N THR A 240 31.92 14.34 8.34
CA THR A 240 32.91 13.67 7.50
C THR A 240 32.29 13.35 6.15
N ASN A 241 32.99 13.70 5.07
CA ASN A 241 32.54 13.49 3.70
C ASN A 241 33.45 12.49 3.01
N VAL A 242 32.86 11.46 2.43
CA VAL A 242 33.58 10.43 1.66
C VAL A 242 33.41 10.73 0.19
N VAL A 243 34.52 10.95 -0.49
CA VAL A 243 34.57 11.06 -1.96
C VAL A 243 34.88 9.67 -2.50
N GLU A 244 33.89 9.03 -3.11
CA GLU A 244 34.02 7.67 -3.62
C GLU A 244 34.83 7.61 -4.92
N THR A 245 35.28 6.42 -5.29
CA THR A 245 35.98 6.18 -6.58
C THR A 245 35.07 6.60 -7.75
N GLY A 246 35.61 7.41 -8.66
CA GLY A 246 34.86 7.95 -9.78
C GLY A 246 34.05 9.23 -9.46
N TRP A 247 34.22 9.76 -8.27
CA TRP A 247 33.72 11.05 -7.85
C TRP A 247 34.89 12.04 -7.65
N GLN A 248 34.62 13.32 -7.84
CA GLN A 248 35.53 14.41 -7.58
C GLN A 248 34.81 15.51 -6.80
N ALA A 249 35.42 15.96 -5.72
CA ALA A 249 34.93 17.07 -4.90
C ALA A 249 35.67 18.35 -5.32
N GLU A 250 34.92 19.42 -5.51
CA GLU A 250 35.41 20.77 -5.80
C GLU A 250 34.96 21.72 -4.68
N LEU A 251 35.88 22.48 -4.11
CA LEU A 251 35.55 23.52 -3.13
C LEU A 251 35.22 24.83 -3.87
N THR A 252 34.04 25.37 -3.61
CA THR A 252 33.58 26.62 -4.25
C THR A 252 34.06 27.87 -3.49
N GLU A 253 33.93 29.06 -4.11
CA GLU A 253 34.22 30.36 -3.47
C GLU A 253 33.39 30.61 -2.20
N SER A 254 32.19 30.06 -2.13
CA SER A 254 31.32 30.10 -0.95
C SER A 254 31.60 28.99 0.06
N ASN A 255 32.77 28.36 -0.03
CA ASN A 255 33.18 27.26 0.85
C ASN A 255 32.19 26.06 0.85
N CYS A 256 31.42 25.83 -0.23
CA CYS A 256 30.61 24.64 -0.41
C CYS A 256 31.41 23.56 -1.14
N LEU A 257 31.16 22.30 -0.83
CA LEU A 257 31.68 21.17 -1.62
C LEU A 257 30.65 20.72 -2.64
N ILE A 258 31.08 20.69 -3.90
CA ILE A 258 30.33 20.10 -5.00
C ILE A 258 31.02 18.79 -5.40
N LEU A 259 30.36 17.67 -5.14
CA LEU A 259 30.88 16.39 -5.60
C LEU A 259 30.22 16.07 -6.95
N LYS A 260 31.03 15.77 -7.96
CA LYS A 260 30.61 15.45 -9.33
C LYS A 260 31.05 14.04 -9.72
N ARG A 261 30.18 13.31 -10.38
CA ARG A 261 30.53 12.02 -10.98
C ARG A 261 31.40 12.26 -12.23
N VAL A 262 32.64 11.79 -12.22
CA VAL A 262 33.64 12.00 -13.31
C VAL A 262 33.89 10.76 -14.16
N GLY A 263 33.30 9.62 -13.82
CA GLY A 263 33.40 8.35 -14.56
C GLY A 263 32.11 7.95 -15.24
N THR A 264 32.20 7.29 -16.41
CA THR A 264 31.03 6.89 -17.22
C THR A 264 30.40 5.56 -16.79
N GLU A 265 31.03 4.79 -15.91
CA GLU A 265 30.50 3.51 -15.45
C GLU A 265 30.12 3.57 -13.97
N VAL A 266 28.82 3.45 -13.71
CA VAL A 266 28.34 2.98 -12.40
C VAL A 266 28.66 1.49 -12.35
N LYS A 267 29.78 1.11 -11.75
CA LYS A 267 29.98 -0.32 -11.41
C LYS A 267 28.91 -0.66 -10.37
N PRO A 268 28.21 -1.80 -10.57
CA PRO A 268 27.34 -2.31 -9.49
C PRO A 268 28.18 -2.42 -8.21
N PRO A 269 27.58 -2.26 -7.02
CA PRO A 269 28.28 -2.27 -5.74
C PRO A 269 29.25 -3.44 -5.71
N VAL A 270 30.47 -3.16 -5.28
CA VAL A 270 31.60 -4.12 -5.22
C VAL A 270 31.13 -5.35 -4.47
N GLY A 271 30.90 -6.43 -5.19
CA GLY A 271 30.44 -7.69 -4.62
C GLY A 271 29.44 -8.46 -5.46
N ALA A 272 29.10 -8.02 -6.69
CA ALA A 272 28.37 -8.89 -7.59
C ALA A 272 29.30 -10.07 -7.96
N PRO A 273 29.21 -11.25 -7.30
CA PRO A 273 29.94 -12.41 -7.75
C PRO A 273 29.39 -12.79 -9.11
N LEU A 274 30.27 -12.97 -10.08
CA LEU A 274 30.00 -13.80 -11.25
C LEU A 274 29.26 -15.05 -10.77
N MET A 275 28.08 -15.29 -11.31
CA MET A 275 27.19 -16.41 -11.03
C MET A 275 28.01 -17.71 -10.84
N THR A 276 28.20 -18.16 -9.62
CA THR A 276 28.44 -19.56 -9.31
C THR A 276 27.19 -20.09 -8.61
N GLU A 277 26.61 -21.13 -9.19
CA GLU A 277 25.28 -21.70 -8.94
C GLU A 277 24.96 -22.19 -7.51
N LYS A 278 25.67 -21.79 -6.45
CA LYS A 278 25.57 -22.55 -5.19
C LYS A 278 24.95 -21.87 -3.97
N ALA A 279 24.85 -20.55 -3.87
CA ALA A 279 24.05 -19.89 -2.81
C ALA A 279 23.85 -18.40 -3.12
N PRO A 280 22.65 -17.82 -2.85
CA PRO A 280 22.43 -16.39 -3.02
C PRO A 280 23.31 -15.60 -2.08
N ASP A 281 23.80 -14.43 -2.54
CA ASP A 281 24.46 -13.47 -1.65
C ASP A 281 23.40 -12.88 -0.70
N PRO A 282 23.54 -12.99 0.63
CA PRO A 282 22.54 -12.48 1.57
C PRO A 282 22.33 -10.97 1.48
N VAL A 283 23.35 -10.19 1.12
CA VAL A 283 23.23 -8.75 0.93
C VAL A 283 22.35 -8.45 -0.28
N MET A 284 22.64 -9.09 -1.40
CA MET A 284 21.83 -8.95 -2.61
C MET A 284 20.40 -9.48 -2.41
N LEU A 285 20.23 -10.56 -1.64
CA LEU A 285 18.89 -11.08 -1.32
C LEU A 285 18.06 -10.03 -0.57
N GLU A 286 18.64 -9.36 0.43
CA GLU A 286 17.96 -8.30 1.18
C GLU A 286 17.69 -7.06 0.29
N ILE A 287 18.64 -6.68 -0.56
CA ILE A 287 18.47 -5.60 -1.53
C ILE A 287 17.29 -5.90 -2.47
N PHE A 288 17.24 -7.11 -3.05
CA PHE A 288 16.15 -7.49 -3.96
C PHE A 288 14.80 -7.60 -3.23
N ASN A 289 14.75 -8.11 -2.00
CA ASN A 289 13.55 -8.09 -1.16
C ASN A 289 13.00 -6.68 -1.02
N ASN A 290 13.87 -5.74 -0.64
CA ASN A 290 13.48 -4.35 -0.39
C ASN A 290 13.09 -3.62 -1.69
N LEU A 291 13.82 -3.82 -2.79
CA LEU A 291 13.52 -3.22 -4.09
C LEU A 291 12.18 -3.69 -4.64
N LEU A 292 11.95 -5.00 -4.67
CA LEU A 292 10.72 -5.57 -5.22
C LEU A 292 9.49 -5.15 -4.40
N ARG A 293 9.62 -5.12 -3.06
CA ARG A 293 8.57 -4.58 -2.19
C ARG A 293 8.31 -3.11 -2.45
N ALA A 294 9.36 -2.29 -2.58
CA ALA A 294 9.25 -0.86 -2.85
C ALA A 294 8.55 -0.59 -4.19
N ILE A 295 8.80 -1.39 -5.23
CA ILE A 295 8.08 -1.30 -6.51
C ILE A 295 6.59 -1.55 -6.32
N ALA A 296 6.20 -2.60 -5.60
CA ALA A 296 4.79 -2.89 -5.32
C ALA A 296 4.12 -1.78 -4.47
N GLU A 297 4.84 -1.19 -3.50
CA GLU A 297 4.37 -0.03 -2.74
C GLU A 297 4.14 1.19 -3.62
N GLN A 298 5.03 1.47 -4.57
CA GLN A 298 4.90 2.57 -5.53
C GLN A 298 3.69 2.38 -6.46
N MET A 299 3.46 1.15 -6.94
CA MET A 299 2.25 0.82 -7.67
C MET A 299 1.00 1.15 -6.85
N GLY A 300 0.97 0.78 -5.56
CA GLY A 300 -0.14 1.08 -4.65
C GLY A 300 -0.36 2.57 -4.44
N ILE A 301 0.70 3.36 -4.28
CA ILE A 301 0.63 4.82 -4.16
C ILE A 301 0.06 5.44 -5.43
N THR A 302 0.48 4.96 -6.60
CA THR A 302 -0.06 5.41 -7.89
C THR A 302 -1.55 5.12 -7.97
N LEU A 303 -1.97 3.89 -7.62
CA LEU A 303 -3.38 3.48 -7.61
C LEU A 303 -4.22 4.36 -6.68
N GLN A 304 -3.80 4.53 -5.43
CA GLN A 304 -4.48 5.38 -4.45
C GLN A 304 -4.67 6.81 -4.96
N ASN A 305 -3.63 7.40 -5.54
CA ASN A 305 -3.65 8.81 -5.95
C ASN A 305 -4.48 9.06 -7.20
N THR A 306 -4.67 8.04 -8.05
CA THR A 306 -5.37 8.17 -9.34
C THR A 306 -6.78 7.61 -9.35
N ALA A 307 -7.12 6.74 -8.39
CA ALA A 307 -8.46 6.19 -8.25
C ALA A 307 -9.51 7.23 -7.80
N THR A 308 -10.76 6.94 -8.09
CA THR A 308 -11.90 7.84 -7.82
C THR A 308 -12.87 7.29 -6.78
N SER A 309 -12.97 5.95 -6.65
CA SER A 309 -13.84 5.33 -5.65
C SER A 309 -13.31 5.48 -4.22
N VAL A 310 -14.23 5.60 -3.26
CA VAL A 310 -13.92 5.63 -1.84
C VAL A 310 -13.18 4.36 -1.41
N ASN A 311 -13.58 3.21 -1.97
CA ASN A 311 -13.00 1.92 -1.62
C ASN A 311 -11.49 1.86 -1.89
N ILE A 312 -11.06 2.26 -3.08
CA ILE A 312 -9.65 2.23 -3.45
C ILE A 312 -8.89 3.39 -2.79
N LYS A 313 -9.45 4.60 -2.86
CA LYS A 313 -8.75 5.82 -2.48
C LYS A 313 -8.64 6.04 -0.97
N GLU A 314 -9.76 5.92 -0.25
CA GLU A 314 -9.84 6.22 1.18
C GLU A 314 -9.60 4.96 2.04
N ARG A 315 -10.26 3.87 1.66
CA ARG A 315 -10.20 2.63 2.41
C ARG A 315 -8.98 1.79 2.09
N LEU A 316 -8.24 2.12 1.02
CA LEU A 316 -7.07 1.36 0.52
C LEU A 316 -7.41 -0.11 0.25
N ASP A 317 -8.64 -0.37 -0.22
CA ASP A 317 -9.12 -1.73 -0.50
C ASP A 317 -8.63 -2.19 -1.88
N PHE A 318 -7.32 -2.34 -1.97
CA PHE A 318 -6.62 -2.78 -3.17
C PHE A 318 -5.32 -3.48 -2.83
N SER A 319 -4.72 -4.14 -3.82
CA SER A 319 -3.40 -4.76 -3.71
C SER A 319 -2.63 -4.66 -5.02
N CYS A 320 -1.30 -4.51 -4.91
CA CYS A 320 -0.38 -4.53 -6.03
C CYS A 320 0.69 -5.58 -5.80
N ALA A 321 1.05 -6.31 -6.86
CA ALA A 321 1.98 -7.42 -6.76
C ALA A 321 2.80 -7.63 -8.04
N ILE A 322 3.96 -8.26 -7.88
CA ILE A 322 4.93 -8.61 -8.91
C ILE A 322 5.02 -10.13 -8.98
N PHE A 323 5.02 -10.66 -10.18
CA PHE A 323 5.09 -12.10 -10.46
C PHE A 323 6.25 -12.40 -11.40
N ASP A 324 6.84 -13.57 -11.27
CA ASP A 324 7.86 -14.04 -12.19
C ASP A 324 7.27 -14.39 -13.57
N GLN A 325 8.12 -14.83 -14.48
CA GLN A 325 7.73 -15.25 -15.84
C GLN A 325 6.73 -16.42 -15.88
N ASN A 326 6.60 -17.17 -14.79
CA ASN A 326 5.69 -18.29 -14.64
C ASN A 326 4.38 -17.89 -13.92
N GLY A 327 4.21 -16.59 -13.58
CA GLY A 327 3.06 -16.08 -12.85
C GLY A 327 3.06 -16.42 -11.36
N GLN A 328 4.21 -16.79 -10.79
CA GLN A 328 4.34 -17.03 -9.36
C GLN A 328 4.58 -15.73 -8.62
N LEU A 329 3.88 -15.50 -7.51
CA LEU A 329 4.04 -14.30 -6.70
C LEU A 329 5.47 -14.20 -6.15
N VAL A 330 6.14 -13.09 -6.44
CA VAL A 330 7.49 -12.79 -5.96
C VAL A 330 7.46 -11.81 -4.80
N ALA A 331 6.75 -10.69 -4.98
CA ALA A 331 6.68 -9.63 -3.99
C ALA A 331 5.36 -8.86 -4.09
N ASN A 332 4.98 -8.27 -2.98
CA ASN A 332 3.82 -7.41 -2.83
C ASN A 332 4.11 -6.30 -1.83
N ALA A 333 3.26 -5.28 -1.82
CA ALA A 333 3.18 -4.31 -0.72
C ALA A 333 2.34 -4.88 0.45
N PRO A 334 2.38 -4.26 1.64
CA PRO A 334 1.55 -4.67 2.78
C PRO A 334 0.07 -4.26 2.57
N HIS A 335 -0.55 -4.82 1.56
CA HIS A 335 -1.95 -4.58 1.16
C HIS A 335 -2.88 -5.67 1.72
N ILE A 336 -4.07 -5.83 1.12
CA ILE A 336 -5.14 -6.71 1.60
C ILE A 336 -4.73 -8.20 1.52
N PRO A 337 -4.68 -8.94 2.63
CA PRO A 337 -4.17 -10.30 2.65
C PRO A 337 -4.93 -11.28 1.76
N VAL A 338 -6.27 -11.22 1.71
CA VAL A 338 -7.06 -12.11 0.84
C VAL A 338 -6.76 -11.88 -0.65
N HIS A 339 -6.47 -10.64 -1.05
CA HIS A 339 -6.07 -10.32 -2.41
C HIS A 339 -4.72 -10.95 -2.76
N LEU A 340 -3.72 -10.71 -1.89
CA LEU A 340 -2.33 -11.10 -2.14
C LEU A 340 -2.17 -12.60 -2.30
N GLY A 341 -2.85 -13.39 -1.46
CA GLY A 341 -2.79 -14.85 -1.51
C GLY A 341 -3.50 -15.45 -2.74
N SER A 342 -4.50 -14.74 -3.30
CA SER A 342 -5.32 -15.23 -4.42
C SER A 342 -4.90 -14.67 -5.79
N MET A 343 -4.11 -13.60 -5.85
CA MET A 343 -3.75 -12.98 -7.14
C MET A 343 -2.91 -13.90 -8.04
N SER A 344 -2.08 -14.78 -7.47
CA SER A 344 -1.34 -15.78 -8.27
C SER A 344 -2.28 -16.68 -9.06
N GLU A 345 -3.41 -17.09 -8.48
CA GLU A 345 -4.39 -17.94 -9.16
C GLU A 345 -5.00 -17.21 -10.36
N SER A 346 -5.28 -15.90 -10.24
CA SER A 346 -5.78 -15.08 -11.36
C SER A 346 -4.74 -14.94 -12.49
N VAL A 347 -3.46 -14.73 -12.15
CA VAL A 347 -2.39 -14.66 -13.15
C VAL A 347 -2.19 -16.01 -13.83
N GLN A 348 -2.20 -17.12 -13.09
CA GLN A 348 -2.12 -18.48 -13.65
C GLN A 348 -3.32 -18.79 -14.55
N ALA A 349 -4.53 -18.38 -14.18
CA ALA A 349 -5.73 -18.55 -15.00
C ALA A 349 -5.59 -17.82 -16.35
N LEU A 350 -5.06 -16.59 -16.34
CA LEU A 350 -4.76 -15.87 -17.58
C LEU A 350 -3.71 -16.57 -18.42
N ILE A 351 -2.61 -17.04 -17.82
CA ILE A 351 -1.53 -17.75 -18.51
C ILE A 351 -2.09 -19.02 -19.18
N ASN A 352 -2.88 -19.81 -18.44
CA ASN A 352 -3.47 -21.04 -18.95
C ASN A 352 -4.46 -20.77 -20.10
N ALA A 353 -5.24 -19.69 -20.02
CA ALA A 353 -6.24 -19.35 -21.03
C ALA A 353 -5.65 -18.65 -22.27
N LYS A 354 -4.63 -17.82 -22.12
CA LYS A 354 -4.15 -16.86 -23.13
C LYS A 354 -2.65 -16.90 -23.38
N GLY A 355 -1.84 -17.66 -22.62
CA GLY A 355 -0.38 -17.55 -22.59
C GLY A 355 0.31 -17.40 -23.94
N ASN A 356 -0.10 -18.20 -24.94
CA ASN A 356 0.49 -18.16 -26.28
C ASN A 356 -0.04 -17.02 -27.18
N THR A 357 -1.02 -16.23 -26.72
CA THR A 357 -1.66 -15.14 -27.49
C THR A 357 -1.41 -13.77 -26.90
N LEU A 358 -0.75 -13.68 -25.74
CA LEU A 358 -0.41 -12.42 -25.10
C LEU A 358 0.57 -11.62 -25.95
N GLN A 359 0.35 -10.31 -26.09
CA GLN A 359 1.16 -9.40 -26.90
C GLN A 359 1.69 -8.22 -26.05
N PRO A 360 2.82 -7.61 -26.46
CA PRO A 360 3.30 -6.38 -25.85
C PRO A 360 2.23 -5.28 -25.88
N GLY A 361 1.99 -4.66 -24.73
CA GLY A 361 0.99 -3.59 -24.58
C GLY A 361 -0.42 -4.08 -24.26
N ASP A 362 -0.62 -5.37 -24.02
CA ASP A 362 -1.88 -5.93 -23.57
C ASP A 362 -2.08 -5.74 -22.07
N VAL A 363 -3.33 -5.52 -21.66
CA VAL A 363 -3.79 -5.62 -20.28
C VAL A 363 -5.08 -6.41 -20.24
N TYR A 364 -5.16 -7.38 -19.34
CA TYR A 364 -6.35 -8.19 -19.11
C TYR A 364 -6.95 -7.93 -17.74
N ILE A 365 -8.28 -8.04 -17.63
CA ILE A 365 -8.97 -7.97 -16.34
C ILE A 365 -9.79 -9.22 -16.08
N SER A 366 -9.87 -9.62 -14.82
CA SER A 366 -10.70 -10.71 -14.36
C SER A 366 -11.20 -10.50 -12.94
N ASN A 367 -12.43 -10.91 -12.67
CA ASN A 367 -13.00 -11.04 -11.33
C ASN A 367 -13.68 -12.39 -11.12
N ASN A 368 -13.48 -13.36 -12.02
CA ASN A 368 -14.16 -14.65 -12.01
C ASN A 368 -13.72 -15.52 -10.82
N PRO A 369 -14.60 -15.77 -9.82
CA PRO A 369 -14.25 -16.53 -8.63
C PRO A 369 -13.98 -18.02 -8.88
N TYR A 370 -14.49 -18.55 -9.98
CA TYR A 370 -14.26 -19.95 -10.39
C TYR A 370 -12.98 -20.11 -11.22
N ASN A 371 -12.34 -18.99 -11.56
CA ASN A 371 -11.13 -18.94 -12.38
C ASN A 371 -10.07 -18.00 -11.75
N GLY A 372 -9.75 -18.26 -10.49
CA GLY A 372 -8.68 -17.56 -9.75
C GLY A 372 -9.06 -16.23 -9.11
N GLY A 373 -10.30 -15.73 -9.28
CA GLY A 373 -10.82 -14.56 -8.58
C GLY A 373 -11.29 -14.88 -7.16
N THR A 374 -11.76 -13.85 -6.46
CA THR A 374 -12.27 -13.92 -5.08
C THR A 374 -13.77 -13.70 -5.02
N HIS A 375 -14.25 -12.51 -5.32
CA HIS A 375 -15.62 -12.11 -5.53
C HIS A 375 -15.71 -11.00 -6.58
N LEU A 376 -16.89 -10.72 -7.12
CA LEU A 376 -17.02 -9.88 -8.30
C LEU A 376 -16.52 -8.44 -8.15
N PRO A 377 -16.68 -7.74 -6.99
CA PRO A 377 -16.15 -6.38 -6.83
C PRO A 377 -14.62 -6.29 -6.95
N ASP A 378 -13.89 -7.39 -6.70
CA ASP A 378 -12.43 -7.44 -6.74
C ASP A 378 -11.93 -7.65 -8.18
N ILE A 379 -11.78 -6.58 -8.95
CA ILE A 379 -11.28 -6.67 -10.31
C ILE A 379 -9.74 -6.65 -10.31
N THR A 380 -9.15 -7.69 -10.91
CA THR A 380 -7.70 -7.80 -11.07
C THR A 380 -7.30 -7.36 -12.48
N ALA A 381 -6.48 -6.33 -12.60
CA ALA A 381 -5.82 -5.93 -13.83
C ALA A 381 -4.42 -6.55 -13.91
N ILE A 382 -4.13 -7.29 -14.97
CA ILE A 382 -2.89 -8.06 -15.16
C ILE A 382 -2.19 -7.53 -16.41
N THR A 383 -0.92 -7.14 -16.28
CA THR A 383 -0.08 -6.63 -17.36
C THR A 383 1.14 -7.54 -17.54
N PRO A 384 1.27 -8.26 -18.66
CA PRO A 384 2.49 -8.99 -19.00
C PRO A 384 3.60 -8.02 -19.42
N VAL A 385 4.81 -8.22 -18.91
CA VAL A 385 5.99 -7.39 -19.19
C VAL A 385 6.87 -8.09 -20.20
N PHE A 386 7.06 -7.49 -21.36
CA PHE A 386 7.80 -8.08 -22.48
C PHE A 386 9.16 -7.46 -22.72
N GLU A 387 10.10 -8.27 -23.21
CA GLU A 387 11.27 -7.85 -23.97
C GLU A 387 11.23 -8.52 -25.34
N GLY A 388 11.01 -7.74 -26.40
CA GLY A 388 10.68 -8.27 -27.72
C GLY A 388 9.37 -9.08 -27.68
N GLN A 389 9.45 -10.38 -27.89
CA GLN A 389 8.31 -11.32 -27.83
C GLN A 389 8.33 -12.20 -26.58
N ASN A 390 9.33 -12.04 -25.70
CA ASN A 390 9.46 -12.88 -24.51
C ASN A 390 8.84 -12.19 -23.31
N ILE A 391 8.02 -12.92 -22.56
CA ILE A 391 7.50 -12.43 -21.27
C ILE A 391 8.59 -12.59 -20.22
N LEU A 392 8.91 -11.48 -19.54
CA LEU A 392 9.89 -11.44 -18.48
C LEU A 392 9.25 -11.61 -17.10
N PHE A 393 8.12 -10.94 -16.88
CA PHE A 393 7.41 -10.81 -15.61
C PHE A 393 5.93 -10.55 -15.88
N TYR A 394 5.14 -10.58 -14.78
CA TYR A 394 3.81 -9.98 -14.75
C TYR A 394 3.73 -9.00 -13.60
N VAL A 395 2.97 -7.93 -13.78
CA VAL A 395 2.52 -7.06 -12.70
C VAL A 395 1.02 -7.06 -12.65
N ALA A 396 0.45 -7.02 -11.46
CA ALA A 396 -0.99 -6.95 -11.32
C ALA A 396 -1.40 -6.04 -10.16
N SER A 397 -2.56 -5.41 -10.34
CA SER A 397 -3.27 -4.69 -9.31
C SER A 397 -4.69 -5.23 -9.20
N ARG A 398 -5.19 -5.40 -7.96
CA ARG A 398 -6.57 -5.77 -7.66
C ARG A 398 -7.19 -4.65 -6.85
N GLY A 399 -8.36 -4.16 -7.28
CA GLY A 399 -9.10 -3.14 -6.56
C GLY A 399 -10.54 -3.58 -6.31
N HIS A 400 -11.05 -3.30 -5.10
CA HIS A 400 -12.46 -3.50 -4.79
C HIS A 400 -13.27 -2.31 -5.32
N HIS A 401 -13.96 -2.51 -6.44
CA HIS A 401 -14.81 -1.51 -7.07
C HIS A 401 -16.04 -1.22 -6.20
N ALA A 402 -16.45 0.06 -6.15
CA ALA A 402 -17.57 0.48 -5.30
C ALA A 402 -18.91 -0.16 -5.68
N ASP A 403 -19.10 -0.46 -6.98
CA ASP A 403 -20.28 -1.14 -7.50
C ASP A 403 -19.96 -1.79 -8.84
N ILE A 404 -20.26 -3.06 -8.97
CA ILE A 404 -20.13 -3.85 -10.19
C ILE A 404 -21.48 -4.43 -10.63
N GLY A 405 -22.60 -3.85 -10.15
CA GLY A 405 -23.95 -4.34 -10.37
C GLY A 405 -24.45 -5.23 -9.23
N GLY A 406 -25.35 -6.16 -9.56
CA GLY A 406 -25.98 -7.03 -8.57
C GLY A 406 -27.25 -6.45 -7.96
N ILE A 407 -27.92 -7.26 -7.12
CA ILE A 407 -29.25 -6.93 -6.59
C ILE A 407 -29.25 -5.81 -5.56
N THR A 408 -28.10 -5.48 -4.95
CA THR A 408 -27.97 -4.40 -3.96
C THR A 408 -26.92 -3.38 -4.36
N PRO A 409 -27.09 -2.08 -4.02
CA PRO A 409 -26.01 -1.09 -4.14
C PRO A 409 -24.76 -1.52 -3.37
N GLY A 410 -23.58 -1.25 -3.94
CA GLY A 410 -22.30 -1.66 -3.35
C GLY A 410 -21.90 -3.11 -3.63
N SER A 411 -22.69 -3.86 -4.42
CA SER A 411 -22.39 -5.22 -4.91
C SER A 411 -22.01 -6.25 -3.84
N MET A 412 -22.57 -6.09 -2.63
CA MET A 412 -22.38 -6.99 -1.48
C MET A 412 -23.74 -7.47 -0.96
N PRO A 413 -24.54 -8.19 -1.79
CA PRO A 413 -25.89 -8.58 -1.41
C PRO A 413 -25.89 -9.57 -0.23
N PRO A 414 -26.66 -9.31 0.86
CA PRO A 414 -26.71 -10.23 2.00
C PRO A 414 -27.37 -11.58 1.70
N HIS A 415 -28.17 -11.67 0.64
CA HIS A 415 -29.04 -12.83 0.35
C HIS A 415 -28.92 -13.36 -1.08
N SER A 416 -27.78 -13.20 -1.76
CA SER A 416 -27.58 -13.82 -3.08
C SER A 416 -27.50 -15.33 -2.98
N SER A 417 -27.95 -16.00 -4.03
CA SER A 417 -27.89 -17.47 -4.20
C SER A 417 -27.15 -17.88 -5.48
N THR A 418 -27.02 -16.97 -6.44
CA THR A 418 -26.26 -17.16 -7.66
C THR A 418 -25.33 -15.99 -7.92
N ILE A 419 -24.26 -16.24 -8.67
CA ILE A 419 -23.24 -15.24 -8.97
C ILE A 419 -23.79 -14.05 -9.77
N GLU A 420 -24.81 -14.27 -10.62
CA GLU A 420 -25.45 -13.24 -11.42
C GLU A 420 -26.15 -12.17 -10.54
N GLN A 421 -26.59 -12.57 -9.35
CA GLN A 421 -27.19 -11.65 -8.38
C GLN A 421 -26.13 -10.78 -7.67
N GLU A 422 -24.85 -11.14 -7.74
CA GLU A 422 -23.74 -10.43 -7.12
C GLU A 422 -23.13 -9.35 -8.02
N GLY A 423 -23.32 -9.45 -9.35
CA GLY A 423 -22.86 -8.42 -10.28
C GLY A 423 -22.38 -8.97 -11.63
N ILE A 424 -21.60 -8.14 -12.31
CA ILE A 424 -21.05 -8.46 -13.63
C ILE A 424 -19.78 -9.30 -13.51
N LEU A 425 -19.77 -10.46 -14.18
CA LEU A 425 -18.62 -11.34 -14.24
C LEU A 425 -17.75 -10.99 -15.45
N LEU A 426 -16.46 -10.77 -15.21
CA LEU A 426 -15.41 -10.55 -16.21
C LEU A 426 -14.42 -11.73 -16.14
N ASP A 427 -14.21 -12.45 -17.23
CA ASP A 427 -13.28 -13.57 -17.29
C ASP A 427 -12.21 -13.35 -18.35
N ASN A 428 -11.01 -13.00 -17.91
CA ASN A 428 -9.87 -12.71 -18.79
C ASN A 428 -10.25 -11.75 -19.95
N PHE A 429 -10.99 -10.68 -19.59
CA PHE A 429 -11.42 -9.66 -20.55
C PHE A 429 -10.22 -8.85 -21.04
N HIS A 430 -10.05 -8.70 -22.36
CA HIS A 430 -8.95 -7.98 -22.99
C HIS A 430 -9.22 -6.47 -22.92
N LEU A 431 -8.77 -5.83 -21.84
CA LEU A 431 -9.05 -4.42 -21.56
C LEU A 431 -8.22 -3.45 -22.40
N VAL A 432 -6.93 -3.75 -22.58
CA VAL A 432 -6.04 -2.99 -23.47
C VAL A 432 -5.44 -3.95 -24.48
N SER A 433 -5.64 -3.67 -25.76
CA SER A 433 -5.13 -4.46 -26.87
C SER A 433 -4.07 -3.67 -27.63
N GLY A 434 -2.81 -4.10 -27.55
CA GLY A 434 -1.69 -3.42 -28.21
C GLY A 434 -1.58 -1.92 -27.86
N GLY A 435 -1.85 -1.57 -26.62
CA GLY A 435 -1.82 -0.19 -26.12
C GLY A 435 -3.13 0.60 -26.31
N LYS A 436 -4.17 0.01 -26.91
CA LYS A 436 -5.48 0.66 -27.11
C LYS A 436 -6.51 0.19 -26.10
N PHE A 437 -7.02 1.09 -25.28
CA PHE A 437 -8.08 0.84 -24.29
C PHE A 437 -9.41 0.52 -24.98
N GLN A 438 -10.09 -0.57 -24.53
CA GLN A 438 -11.32 -1.10 -25.13
C GLN A 438 -12.57 -0.60 -24.39
N GLU A 439 -12.74 0.71 -24.26
CA GLU A 439 -13.79 1.35 -23.47
C GLU A 439 -15.21 0.94 -23.89
N SER A 440 -15.50 0.96 -25.20
CA SER A 440 -16.84 0.65 -25.72
C SER A 440 -17.27 -0.78 -25.41
N GLU A 441 -16.36 -1.74 -25.53
CA GLU A 441 -16.65 -3.15 -25.21
C GLU A 441 -16.80 -3.35 -23.70
N LEU A 442 -15.98 -2.68 -22.89
CA LEU A 442 -16.11 -2.70 -21.43
C LEU A 442 -17.45 -2.14 -20.99
N LEU A 443 -17.85 -0.96 -21.49
CA LEU A 443 -19.15 -0.34 -21.20
C LEU A 443 -20.33 -1.26 -21.55
N LYS A 444 -20.23 -1.97 -22.70
CA LYS A 444 -21.25 -2.94 -23.10
C LYS A 444 -21.36 -4.07 -22.07
N HIS A 445 -20.24 -4.59 -21.57
CA HIS A 445 -20.23 -5.61 -20.52
C HIS A 445 -20.79 -5.08 -19.19
N LEU A 446 -20.36 -3.92 -18.73
CA LEU A 446 -20.79 -3.32 -17.46
C LEU A 446 -22.31 -2.97 -17.46
N ASN A 447 -22.88 -2.69 -18.62
CA ASN A 447 -24.30 -2.44 -18.81
C ASN A 447 -25.11 -3.68 -19.17
N SER A 448 -24.52 -4.88 -19.17
CA SER A 448 -25.19 -6.12 -19.55
C SER A 448 -25.87 -6.82 -18.37
N GLY A 449 -26.63 -7.88 -18.68
CA GLY A 449 -27.27 -8.73 -17.67
C GLY A 449 -28.50 -8.12 -17.00
N SER A 450 -29.03 -8.80 -16.00
CA SER A 450 -30.24 -8.41 -15.26
C SER A 450 -29.95 -7.32 -14.22
N TYR A 451 -28.73 -7.21 -13.75
CA TYR A 451 -28.29 -6.31 -12.69
C TYR A 451 -27.00 -5.57 -13.07
N PRO A 452 -27.07 -4.61 -14.02
CA PRO A 452 -25.88 -3.91 -14.51
C PRO A 452 -25.22 -3.04 -13.44
N ALA A 453 -23.95 -2.67 -13.67
CA ALA A 453 -23.23 -1.73 -12.82
C ALA A 453 -23.96 -0.37 -12.79
N ARG A 454 -24.09 0.22 -11.58
CA ARG A 454 -24.81 1.48 -11.38
C ARG A 454 -24.02 2.71 -11.80
N ASN A 455 -22.69 2.63 -11.73
CA ASN A 455 -21.79 3.71 -12.11
C ASN A 455 -20.61 3.21 -12.99
N PRO A 456 -20.85 2.82 -14.24
CA PRO A 456 -19.81 2.30 -15.13
C PRO A 456 -18.64 3.27 -15.38
N GLN A 457 -18.89 4.58 -15.30
CA GLN A 457 -17.84 5.58 -15.48
C GLN A 457 -16.83 5.57 -14.32
N GLN A 458 -17.28 5.31 -13.11
CA GLN A 458 -16.39 5.14 -11.96
C GLN A 458 -15.54 3.87 -12.11
N ASN A 459 -16.13 2.77 -12.59
CA ASN A 459 -15.40 1.53 -12.88
C ASN A 459 -14.30 1.77 -13.91
N ILE A 460 -14.59 2.51 -15.00
CA ILE A 460 -13.59 2.86 -16.02
C ILE A 460 -12.46 3.67 -15.40
N ALA A 461 -12.78 4.70 -14.60
CA ALA A 461 -11.76 5.54 -13.98
C ALA A 461 -10.86 4.76 -13.03
N ASP A 462 -11.42 3.86 -12.23
CA ASP A 462 -10.64 3.01 -11.33
C ASP A 462 -9.80 1.96 -12.08
N LEU A 463 -10.30 1.41 -13.21
CA LEU A 463 -9.52 0.54 -14.09
C LEU A 463 -8.37 1.29 -14.78
N GLN A 464 -8.56 2.54 -15.18
CA GLN A 464 -7.48 3.38 -15.70
C GLN A 464 -6.41 3.63 -14.62
N ALA A 465 -6.83 3.82 -13.36
CA ALA A 465 -5.92 3.94 -12.23
C ALA A 465 -5.13 2.64 -11.98
N GLN A 466 -5.76 1.47 -12.12
CA GLN A 466 -5.08 0.16 -12.03
C GLN A 466 -4.07 -0.02 -13.17
N ILE A 467 -4.38 0.39 -14.40
CA ILE A 467 -3.45 0.38 -15.53
C ILE A 467 -2.24 1.29 -15.24
N ALA A 468 -2.48 2.51 -14.72
CA ALA A 468 -1.42 3.44 -14.37
C ALA A 468 -0.49 2.88 -13.28
N ALA A 469 -1.06 2.21 -12.27
CA ALA A 469 -0.30 1.52 -11.24
C ALA A 469 0.58 0.40 -11.81
N ASN A 470 0.01 -0.43 -12.69
CA ASN A 470 0.74 -1.50 -13.36
C ASN A 470 1.88 -0.95 -14.23
N GLU A 471 1.64 0.12 -15.00
CA GLU A 471 2.67 0.76 -15.83
C GLU A 471 3.82 1.32 -14.99
N SER A 472 3.52 1.93 -13.82
CA SER A 472 4.55 2.34 -12.85
C SER A 472 5.43 1.16 -12.43
N GLY A 473 4.83 0.01 -12.13
CA GLY A 473 5.55 -1.24 -11.80
C GLY A 473 6.42 -1.74 -12.95
N VAL A 474 5.90 -1.73 -14.18
CA VAL A 474 6.64 -2.10 -15.40
C VAL A 474 7.90 -1.25 -15.58
N GLN A 475 7.77 0.08 -15.42
CA GLN A 475 8.88 1.00 -15.59
C GLN A 475 9.98 0.76 -14.55
N GLU A 476 9.63 0.58 -13.29
CA GLU A 476 10.61 0.32 -12.22
C GLU A 476 11.29 -1.05 -12.38
N LEU A 477 10.56 -2.10 -12.76
CA LEU A 477 11.14 -3.41 -13.09
C LEU A 477 12.13 -3.32 -14.26
N ARG A 478 11.82 -2.56 -15.30
CA ARG A 478 12.74 -2.30 -16.42
C ARG A 478 14.01 -1.57 -15.98
N LYS A 479 13.89 -0.56 -15.07
CA LYS A 479 15.05 0.11 -14.48
C LYS A 479 15.92 -0.88 -13.69
N MET A 480 15.30 -1.76 -12.90
CA MET A 480 15.98 -2.81 -12.14
C MET A 480 16.73 -3.78 -13.07
N VAL A 481 16.07 -4.26 -14.14
CA VAL A 481 16.72 -5.11 -15.16
C VAL A 481 17.89 -4.40 -15.83
N LYS A 482 17.73 -3.12 -16.15
CA LYS A 482 18.82 -2.31 -16.74
C LYS A 482 20.02 -2.17 -15.79
N HIS A 483 19.77 -2.07 -14.47
CA HIS A 483 20.81 -1.89 -13.46
C HIS A 483 21.53 -3.19 -13.12
N PHE A 484 20.78 -4.29 -12.86
CA PHE A 484 21.35 -5.56 -12.39
C PHE A 484 21.55 -6.62 -13.48
N GLY A 485 20.93 -6.42 -14.64
CA GLY A 485 20.84 -7.41 -15.73
C GLY A 485 19.65 -8.37 -15.53
N LEU A 486 19.08 -8.87 -16.65
CA LEU A 486 17.90 -9.74 -16.63
C LEU A 486 18.15 -11.04 -15.87
N ALA A 487 19.26 -11.73 -16.16
CA ALA A 487 19.57 -13.02 -15.55
C ALA A 487 19.71 -12.91 -14.02
N THR A 488 20.36 -11.84 -13.52
CA THR A 488 20.49 -11.57 -12.08
C THR A 488 19.14 -11.29 -11.47
N THR A 489 18.32 -10.45 -12.12
CA THR A 489 16.98 -10.10 -11.63
C THR A 489 16.09 -11.33 -11.47
N GLN A 490 16.03 -12.19 -12.50
CA GLN A 490 15.22 -13.42 -12.45
C GLN A 490 15.76 -14.41 -11.42
N ALA A 491 17.08 -14.56 -11.31
CA ALA A 491 17.70 -15.42 -10.29
C ALA A 491 17.32 -14.97 -8.87
N TYR A 492 17.41 -13.66 -8.57
CA TYR A 492 17.05 -13.15 -7.24
C TYR A 492 15.55 -13.17 -6.96
N MET A 493 14.68 -13.04 -7.95
CA MET A 493 13.24 -13.33 -7.78
C MET A 493 13.01 -14.76 -7.29
N GLN A 494 13.70 -15.74 -7.88
CA GLN A 494 13.66 -17.13 -7.42
C GLN A 494 14.28 -17.31 -6.02
N HIS A 495 15.38 -16.63 -5.73
CA HIS A 495 16.02 -16.70 -4.40
C HIS A 495 15.14 -16.12 -3.29
N VAL A 496 14.39 -15.04 -3.56
CA VAL A 496 13.41 -14.46 -2.64
C VAL A 496 12.31 -15.47 -2.32
N GLN A 497 11.78 -16.18 -3.32
CA GLN A 497 10.80 -17.25 -3.10
C GLN A 497 11.41 -18.43 -2.31
N ASN A 498 12.64 -18.86 -2.65
CA ASN A 498 13.32 -19.96 -1.96
C ASN A 498 13.61 -19.62 -0.49
N ASN A 499 13.94 -18.36 -0.19
CA ASN A 499 14.14 -17.88 1.18
C ASN A 499 12.82 -17.95 1.99
N ALA A 500 11.71 -17.55 1.39
CA ALA A 500 10.39 -17.66 2.02
C ALA A 500 10.00 -19.13 2.28
N GLU A 501 10.24 -20.02 1.30
CA GLU A 501 10.06 -21.46 1.48
C GLU A 501 10.90 -22.01 2.65
N ALA A 502 12.18 -21.67 2.70
CA ALA A 502 13.07 -22.12 3.77
C ALA A 502 12.61 -21.63 5.16
N SER A 503 12.07 -20.41 5.24
CA SER A 503 11.55 -19.83 6.48
C SER A 503 10.28 -20.55 6.95
N VAL A 504 9.35 -20.87 6.05
CA VAL A 504 8.14 -21.66 6.40
C VAL A 504 8.52 -23.09 6.80
N ARG A 505 9.49 -23.72 6.13
CA ARG A 505 9.99 -25.05 6.54
C ARG A 505 10.58 -25.06 7.94
N ARG A 506 11.26 -23.97 8.40
CA ARG A 506 11.72 -23.82 9.80
C ARG A 506 10.56 -23.73 10.78
N VAL A 507 9.48 -23.06 10.43
CA VAL A 507 8.28 -23.02 11.28
C VAL A 507 7.65 -24.40 11.40
N ILE A 508 7.54 -25.14 10.30
CA ILE A 508 6.95 -26.48 10.30
C ILE A 508 7.71 -27.45 11.23
N GLU A 509 9.03 -27.27 11.43
CA GLU A 509 9.83 -28.10 12.36
C GLU A 509 9.32 -28.09 13.80
N VAL A 510 8.64 -27.04 14.23
CA VAL A 510 8.13 -26.89 15.62
C VAL A 510 6.63 -27.08 15.74
N LEU A 511 5.91 -27.18 14.62
CA LEU A 511 4.47 -27.43 14.61
C LEU A 511 4.15 -28.91 14.85
N GLN A 512 2.93 -29.18 15.30
CA GLN A 512 2.38 -30.50 15.55
C GLN A 512 1.10 -30.70 14.74
N ASP A 513 0.70 -31.95 14.57
CA ASP A 513 -0.60 -32.31 14.00
C ASP A 513 -1.73 -31.66 14.79
N GLY A 514 -2.76 -31.23 14.07
CA GLY A 514 -3.94 -30.65 14.70
C GLY A 514 -5.19 -30.81 13.85
N GLU A 515 -6.33 -30.74 14.52
CA GLU A 515 -7.64 -30.80 13.85
C GLU A 515 -8.60 -29.83 14.55
N PHE A 516 -9.42 -29.15 13.78
CA PHE A 516 -10.42 -28.23 14.30
C PHE A 516 -11.68 -28.27 13.45
N THR A 517 -12.83 -28.09 14.08
CA THR A 517 -14.13 -27.93 13.42
C THR A 517 -14.78 -26.65 13.89
N TYR A 518 -14.91 -25.71 12.98
CA TYR A 518 -15.53 -24.41 13.22
C TYR A 518 -16.97 -24.40 12.70
N LYS A 519 -17.93 -24.02 13.55
CA LYS A 519 -19.34 -23.87 13.18
C LYS A 519 -19.64 -22.41 12.85
N THR A 520 -20.49 -22.17 11.86
CA THR A 520 -20.92 -20.83 11.44
C THR A 520 -22.37 -20.55 11.83
N ASP A 521 -22.79 -19.29 11.89
CA ASP A 521 -24.14 -18.86 12.29
C ASP A 521 -25.26 -19.50 11.45
N ASN A 522 -25.00 -19.84 10.19
CA ASN A 522 -25.96 -20.49 9.29
C ASN A 522 -25.99 -22.03 9.41
N GLY A 523 -25.28 -22.59 10.39
CA GLY A 523 -25.22 -24.03 10.66
C GLY A 523 -24.23 -24.82 9.79
N ALA A 524 -23.53 -24.19 8.87
CA ALA A 524 -22.43 -24.85 8.15
C ALA A 524 -21.21 -25.05 9.07
N GLN A 525 -20.27 -25.89 8.63
CA GLN A 525 -19.01 -26.08 9.35
C GLN A 525 -17.82 -26.08 8.40
N ILE A 526 -16.70 -25.56 8.89
CA ILE A 526 -15.39 -25.70 8.27
C ILE A 526 -14.59 -26.67 9.12
N LYS A 527 -14.16 -27.76 8.52
CA LYS A 527 -13.30 -28.75 9.17
C LYS A 527 -11.91 -28.67 8.54
N VAL A 528 -10.87 -28.59 9.36
CA VAL A 528 -9.48 -28.63 8.90
C VAL A 528 -8.68 -29.63 9.73
N LYS A 529 -7.86 -30.42 9.04
CA LYS A 529 -6.86 -31.30 9.64
C LYS A 529 -5.49 -30.93 9.08
N ILE A 530 -4.56 -30.65 9.96
CA ILE A 530 -3.17 -30.34 9.63
C ILE A 530 -2.32 -31.54 10.03
N THR A 531 -1.57 -32.09 9.08
CA THR A 531 -0.63 -33.20 9.32
C THR A 531 0.77 -32.73 8.97
N ILE A 532 1.70 -32.89 9.90
CA ILE A 532 3.09 -32.43 9.79
C ILE A 532 4.01 -33.59 9.44
N ASP A 533 4.76 -33.45 8.35
CA ASP A 533 5.88 -34.34 8.04
C ASP A 533 7.19 -33.66 8.44
N GLN A 534 7.70 -34.04 9.59
CA GLN A 534 8.96 -33.53 10.14
C GLN A 534 10.16 -33.87 9.24
N SER A 535 10.13 -35.00 8.52
CA SER A 535 11.24 -35.47 7.71
C SER A 535 11.49 -34.61 6.47
N SER A 536 10.42 -34.25 5.78
CA SER A 536 10.41 -33.36 4.60
C SER A 536 10.22 -31.88 4.98
N ARG A 537 9.88 -31.60 6.24
CA ARG A 537 9.50 -30.25 6.72
C ARG A 537 8.39 -29.67 5.88
N SER A 538 7.34 -30.44 5.69
CA SER A 538 6.13 -30.09 4.94
C SER A 538 4.88 -30.33 5.76
N ALA A 539 3.76 -29.74 5.36
CA ALA A 539 2.47 -29.94 6.01
C ALA A 539 1.38 -30.21 4.96
N CYS A 540 0.47 -31.10 5.30
CA CYS A 540 -0.76 -31.31 4.56
C CYS A 540 -1.92 -30.67 5.31
N ILE A 541 -2.64 -29.76 4.66
CA ILE A 541 -3.79 -29.03 5.17
C ILE A 541 -5.03 -29.57 4.44
N ASP A 542 -5.79 -30.42 5.11
CA ASP A 542 -6.94 -31.14 4.55
C ASP A 542 -8.26 -30.58 5.10
N PHE A 543 -9.09 -30.03 4.20
CA PHE A 543 -10.42 -29.51 4.51
C PHE A 543 -11.54 -30.53 4.29
N THR A 544 -11.23 -31.82 4.14
CA THR A 544 -12.23 -32.91 4.00
C THR A 544 -13.14 -32.96 5.24
N GLY A 545 -14.45 -32.99 5.00
CA GLY A 545 -15.49 -32.94 6.05
C GLY A 545 -16.04 -31.54 6.29
N THR A 546 -15.56 -30.53 5.58
CA THR A 546 -16.22 -29.23 5.46
C THR A 546 -17.58 -29.41 4.77
N SER A 547 -18.57 -28.59 5.16
CA SER A 547 -19.92 -28.61 4.59
C SER A 547 -19.92 -28.53 3.07
N GLU A 548 -20.91 -29.17 2.46
CA GLU A 548 -21.14 -29.05 1.01
C GLU A 548 -21.42 -27.59 0.61
N GLN A 549 -21.32 -27.33 -0.70
CA GLN A 549 -21.69 -26.05 -1.29
C GLN A 549 -23.05 -25.57 -0.77
N GLN A 550 -23.10 -24.35 -0.28
CA GLN A 550 -24.28 -23.72 0.29
C GLN A 550 -25.18 -23.11 -0.79
N THR A 551 -26.47 -23.02 -0.52
CA THR A 551 -27.42 -22.29 -1.35
C THR A 551 -27.36 -20.77 -1.10
N THR A 552 -26.57 -20.34 -0.13
CA THR A 552 -26.27 -18.95 0.24
C THR A 552 -24.93 -18.51 -0.34
N ASN A 553 -24.57 -17.25 -0.17
CA ASN A 553 -23.33 -16.64 -0.66
C ASN A 553 -22.08 -16.86 0.22
N PHE A 554 -22.18 -17.71 1.25
CA PHE A 554 -21.04 -18.04 2.13
C PHE A 554 -20.07 -19.08 1.54
N ASN A 555 -20.21 -19.44 0.28
CA ASN A 555 -19.23 -20.27 -0.40
C ASN A 555 -17.97 -19.46 -0.69
N ALA A 556 -16.80 -19.99 -0.35
CA ALA A 556 -15.52 -19.36 -0.64
C ALA A 556 -14.85 -20.02 -1.84
N PRO A 557 -14.38 -19.27 -2.84
CA PRO A 557 -13.55 -19.83 -3.90
C PRO A 557 -12.27 -20.48 -3.36
N ALA A 558 -11.78 -21.54 -4.03
CA ALA A 558 -10.54 -22.22 -3.62
C ALA A 558 -9.35 -21.26 -3.47
N ALA A 559 -9.28 -20.21 -4.30
CA ALA A 559 -8.26 -19.17 -4.22
C ALA A 559 -8.28 -18.43 -2.87
N VAL A 560 -9.47 -18.20 -2.29
CA VAL A 560 -9.64 -17.58 -0.96
C VAL A 560 -9.13 -18.51 0.15
N CYS A 561 -9.44 -19.81 0.06
CA CYS A 561 -8.95 -20.81 1.02
C CYS A 561 -7.40 -20.89 0.99
N LYS A 562 -6.80 -20.94 -0.19
CA LYS A 562 -5.34 -20.91 -0.37
C LYS A 562 -4.72 -19.64 0.20
N ALA A 563 -5.39 -18.49 0.01
CA ALA A 563 -4.93 -17.21 0.57
C ALA A 563 -4.93 -17.24 2.11
N ALA A 564 -5.95 -17.84 2.74
CA ALA A 564 -6.01 -17.98 4.19
C ALA A 564 -4.89 -18.90 4.73
N VAL A 565 -4.62 -20.02 4.07
CA VAL A 565 -3.50 -20.90 4.43
C VAL A 565 -2.16 -20.17 4.30
N LEU A 566 -1.93 -19.47 3.19
CA LEU A 566 -0.73 -18.66 2.96
C LEU A 566 -0.54 -17.61 4.06
N TYR A 567 -1.61 -16.89 4.41
CA TYR A 567 -1.61 -15.89 5.47
C TYR A 567 -1.18 -16.49 6.80
N VAL A 568 -1.83 -17.59 7.23
CA VAL A 568 -1.55 -18.23 8.53
C VAL A 568 -0.08 -18.66 8.61
N PHE A 569 0.42 -19.42 7.64
CA PHE A 569 1.81 -19.90 7.68
C PHE A 569 2.83 -18.76 7.58
N ARG A 570 2.51 -17.64 6.86
CA ARG A 570 3.36 -16.45 6.83
C ARG A 570 3.41 -15.74 8.20
N THR A 571 2.29 -15.64 8.92
CA THR A 571 2.24 -14.99 10.25
C THR A 571 3.02 -15.75 11.33
N LEU A 572 3.23 -17.04 11.15
CA LEU A 572 4.03 -17.86 12.06
C LEU A 572 5.54 -17.69 11.85
N VAL A 573 5.97 -17.07 10.77
CA VAL A 573 7.40 -16.84 10.48
C VAL A 573 7.88 -15.59 11.21
N ASP A 574 8.81 -15.76 12.14
CA ASP A 574 9.52 -14.67 12.83
C ASP A 574 10.74 -14.21 12.01
N ASP A 575 10.46 -13.68 10.81
CA ASP A 575 11.49 -13.16 9.90
C ASP A 575 10.84 -12.15 8.93
N ASN A 576 11.62 -11.17 8.48
CA ASN A 576 11.13 -10.15 7.53
C ASN A 576 11.18 -10.65 6.09
N ILE A 577 10.40 -11.67 5.78
CA ILE A 577 10.24 -12.18 4.41
C ILE A 577 8.99 -11.61 3.74
N PRO A 578 8.98 -11.41 2.41
CA PRO A 578 7.75 -11.08 1.70
C PRO A 578 6.75 -12.27 1.73
N LEU A 579 5.46 -11.95 1.72
CA LEU A 579 4.42 -12.94 1.44
C LEU A 579 4.49 -13.27 -0.04
N ASN A 580 4.94 -14.47 -0.41
CA ASN A 580 5.09 -14.88 -1.81
C ASN A 580 4.82 -16.38 -2.02
N ALA A 581 4.90 -16.82 -3.29
CA ALA A 581 4.65 -18.21 -3.67
C ALA A 581 5.55 -19.23 -2.94
N GLY A 582 6.73 -18.82 -2.50
CA GLY A 582 7.64 -19.69 -1.72
C GLY A 582 7.03 -20.18 -0.41
N CYS A 583 6.18 -19.35 0.23
CA CYS A 583 5.51 -19.73 1.48
C CYS A 583 4.57 -20.94 1.31
N LEU A 584 4.00 -21.15 0.12
CA LEU A 584 3.09 -22.28 -0.17
C LEU A 584 3.80 -23.57 -0.60
N LYS A 585 5.05 -23.49 -1.06
CA LYS A 585 5.76 -24.65 -1.60
C LYS A 585 5.86 -25.85 -0.63
N PRO A 586 6.06 -25.67 0.69
CA PRO A 586 6.07 -26.79 1.63
C PRO A 586 4.69 -27.26 2.06
N LEU A 587 3.60 -26.73 1.50
CA LEU A 587 2.23 -26.96 1.92
C LEU A 587 1.44 -27.69 0.82
N GLU A 588 0.87 -28.85 1.15
CA GLU A 588 -0.14 -29.52 0.34
C GLU A 588 -1.52 -29.10 0.86
N ILE A 589 -2.39 -28.56 0.00
CA ILE A 589 -3.71 -28.09 0.39
C ILE A 589 -4.77 -28.90 -0.33
N ILE A 590 -5.57 -29.65 0.43
CA ILE A 590 -6.65 -30.48 -0.07
C ILE A 590 -7.98 -29.79 0.20
N ILE A 591 -8.67 -29.37 -0.88
CA ILE A 591 -9.98 -28.71 -0.83
C ILE A 591 -10.94 -29.53 -1.71
N PRO A 592 -11.87 -30.28 -1.12
CA PRO A 592 -12.79 -31.13 -1.89
C PRO A 592 -13.65 -30.29 -2.84
N GLU A 593 -13.78 -30.76 -4.09
CA GLU A 593 -14.63 -30.10 -5.07
C GLU A 593 -16.11 -30.22 -4.69
N GLY A 594 -16.86 -29.12 -4.82
CA GLY A 594 -18.27 -29.06 -4.46
C GLY A 594 -18.54 -28.86 -2.97
N CYS A 595 -17.50 -28.67 -2.15
CA CYS A 595 -17.69 -28.17 -0.77
C CYS A 595 -17.80 -26.63 -0.79
N MET A 596 -18.20 -26.04 0.35
CA MET A 596 -18.33 -24.58 0.47
C MET A 596 -17.02 -23.82 0.30
N LEU A 597 -15.86 -24.47 0.29
CA LEU A 597 -14.55 -23.85 0.05
C LEU A 597 -14.02 -24.07 -1.37
N ASN A 598 -14.80 -24.73 -2.22
CA ASN A 598 -14.52 -24.95 -3.65
C ASN A 598 -15.83 -25.16 -4.42
N PRO A 599 -16.70 -24.13 -4.47
CA PRO A 599 -18.03 -24.22 -5.07
C PRO A 599 -17.95 -24.28 -6.58
N ARG A 600 -19.00 -24.84 -7.18
CA ARG A 600 -19.21 -24.87 -8.63
C ARG A 600 -20.11 -23.73 -9.09
N TYR A 601 -19.87 -23.24 -10.30
CA TYR A 601 -20.77 -22.29 -10.96
C TYR A 601 -22.21 -22.84 -10.98
N PRO A 602 -23.26 -22.02 -10.73
CA PRO A 602 -23.29 -20.57 -10.53
C PRO A 602 -23.44 -20.14 -9.04
N ALA A 603 -22.86 -20.87 -8.09
CA ALA A 603 -23.02 -20.60 -6.66
C ALA A 603 -22.61 -19.15 -6.30
N ALA A 604 -23.37 -18.48 -5.47
CA ALA A 604 -22.99 -17.18 -4.90
C ALA A 604 -21.79 -17.31 -3.97
N VAL A 605 -20.89 -16.31 -3.95
CA VAL A 605 -19.61 -16.37 -3.24
C VAL A 605 -19.20 -15.07 -2.52
N VAL A 606 -20.04 -14.03 -2.55
CA VAL A 606 -19.64 -12.71 -2.06
C VAL A 606 -19.25 -12.73 -0.58
N ALA A 607 -19.99 -13.45 0.28
CA ALA A 607 -19.65 -13.63 1.68
C ALA A 607 -18.46 -14.56 1.90
N GLY A 608 -18.16 -15.42 0.95
CA GLY A 608 -17.00 -16.32 1.03
C GLY A 608 -15.68 -15.57 1.13
N ASN A 609 -15.54 -14.49 0.36
CA ASN A 609 -14.33 -13.65 0.39
C ASN A 609 -14.16 -12.89 1.71
N VAL A 610 -15.24 -12.44 2.33
CA VAL A 610 -15.21 -11.49 3.44
C VAL A 610 -15.58 -12.10 4.80
N GLU A 611 -16.37 -13.18 4.84
CA GLU A 611 -16.80 -13.83 6.07
C GLU A 611 -16.15 -15.21 6.23
N THR A 612 -16.34 -16.11 5.24
CA THR A 612 -15.79 -17.45 5.31
C THR A 612 -14.27 -17.44 5.36
N SER A 613 -13.62 -16.49 4.70
CA SER A 613 -12.16 -16.32 4.76
C SER A 613 -11.63 -16.06 6.17
N GLN A 614 -12.34 -15.26 6.96
CA GLN A 614 -11.98 -14.99 8.37
C GLN A 614 -12.07 -16.28 9.20
N VAL A 615 -13.17 -17.01 9.01
CA VAL A 615 -13.43 -18.29 9.72
C VAL A 615 -12.40 -19.37 9.36
N ILE A 616 -11.95 -19.43 8.10
CA ILE A 616 -10.87 -20.36 7.69
C ILE A 616 -9.59 -20.07 8.47
N VAL A 617 -9.22 -18.80 8.65
CA VAL A 617 -8.01 -18.42 9.41
C VAL A 617 -8.16 -18.79 10.88
N ASP A 618 -9.30 -18.47 11.50
CA ASP A 618 -9.56 -18.83 12.89
C ASP A 618 -9.55 -20.37 13.09
N ALA A 619 -10.10 -21.13 12.14
CA ALA A 619 -10.08 -22.59 12.17
C ALA A 619 -8.64 -23.14 12.07
N LEU A 620 -7.79 -22.56 11.25
CA LEU A 620 -6.38 -22.92 11.13
C LEU A 620 -5.60 -22.61 12.42
N TYR A 621 -5.81 -21.44 13.02
CA TYR A 621 -5.18 -21.11 14.31
C TYR A 621 -5.69 -21.99 15.45
N GLY A 622 -6.98 -22.32 15.43
CA GLY A 622 -7.56 -23.31 16.38
C GLY A 622 -6.95 -24.69 16.24
N ALA A 623 -6.75 -25.18 15.01
CA ALA A 623 -6.09 -26.46 14.74
C ALA A 623 -4.62 -26.47 15.19
N LEU A 624 -3.91 -25.37 15.01
CA LEU A 624 -2.52 -25.21 15.45
C LEU A 624 -2.39 -24.90 16.96
N GLY A 625 -3.47 -24.53 17.64
CA GLY A 625 -3.48 -24.22 19.07
C GLY A 625 -2.77 -22.92 19.44
N VAL A 626 -2.55 -22.00 18.48
CA VAL A 626 -1.69 -20.83 18.67
C VAL A 626 -2.42 -19.53 18.99
N MET A 627 -3.71 -19.43 18.65
CA MET A 627 -4.50 -18.21 18.87
C MET A 627 -6.00 -18.53 18.96
N ALA A 628 -6.71 -17.90 19.89
CA ALA A 628 -8.17 -17.92 19.97
C ALA A 628 -8.79 -17.16 18.79
N ALA A 629 -10.08 -17.37 18.53
CA ALA A 629 -10.75 -16.71 17.42
C ALA A 629 -10.70 -15.18 17.55
N SER A 630 -10.45 -14.52 16.46
CA SER A 630 -10.71 -13.09 16.35
C SER A 630 -12.21 -12.84 16.15
N GLN A 631 -12.63 -11.61 15.85
CA GLN A 631 -14.04 -11.29 15.59
C GLN A 631 -14.73 -12.19 14.52
N GLY A 632 -13.95 -12.84 13.66
CA GLY A 632 -14.39 -13.85 12.68
C GLY A 632 -15.33 -13.34 11.59
N THR A 633 -15.40 -12.04 11.41
CA THR A 633 -16.28 -11.34 10.45
C THR A 633 -15.64 -10.04 10.02
N MET A 634 -15.95 -9.55 8.82
CA MET A 634 -15.58 -8.19 8.39
C MET A 634 -16.67 -7.17 8.66
N ASN A 635 -17.84 -7.61 9.15
CA ASN A 635 -19.00 -6.75 9.40
C ASN A 635 -19.30 -5.82 8.20
N ASN A 636 -19.53 -6.44 7.04
CA ASN A 636 -19.67 -5.72 5.77
C ASN A 636 -20.97 -4.92 5.76
N PHE A 637 -20.84 -3.64 5.71
CA PHE A 637 -21.96 -2.71 5.70
C PHE A 637 -22.04 -1.96 4.37
N THR A 638 -23.19 -2.07 3.72
CA THR A 638 -23.49 -1.36 2.48
C THR A 638 -24.67 -0.44 2.67
N PHE A 639 -24.69 0.66 1.96
CA PHE A 639 -25.89 1.46 1.77
C PHE A 639 -25.86 2.22 0.45
N GLY A 640 -27.04 2.56 -0.04
CA GLY A 640 -27.12 3.35 -1.26
C GLY A 640 -28.51 3.43 -1.86
N ASN A 641 -28.55 4.11 -3.00
CA ASN A 641 -29.70 4.24 -3.88
C ASN A 641 -29.19 4.34 -5.35
N GLN A 642 -29.98 4.88 -6.26
CA GLN A 642 -29.57 5.06 -7.66
C GLN A 642 -28.39 6.05 -7.82
N LYS A 643 -28.19 6.96 -6.85
CA LYS A 643 -27.15 8.00 -6.90
C LYS A 643 -25.92 7.65 -6.10
N HIS A 644 -26.09 6.99 -4.96
CA HIS A 644 -25.05 6.71 -3.98
C HIS A 644 -24.84 5.19 -3.83
N GLN A 645 -23.58 4.74 -3.84
CA GLN A 645 -23.21 3.36 -3.57
C GLN A 645 -22.02 3.39 -2.60
N TYR A 646 -22.18 2.79 -1.44
CA TYR A 646 -21.20 2.74 -0.37
C TYR A 646 -21.04 1.32 0.16
N TYR A 647 -19.80 0.97 0.49
CA TYR A 647 -19.42 -0.26 1.17
C TYR A 647 -18.27 0.00 2.16
N GLU A 648 -18.34 -0.59 3.34
CA GLU A 648 -17.25 -0.60 4.30
C GLU A 648 -17.17 -1.93 5.07
N THR A 649 -15.97 -2.23 5.56
CA THR A 649 -15.74 -3.28 6.57
C THR A 649 -15.52 -2.61 7.92
N ILE A 650 -16.01 -3.22 9.01
CA ILE A 650 -15.90 -2.63 10.35
C ILE A 650 -15.06 -3.56 11.23
N CYS A 651 -14.08 -2.98 11.92
CA CYS A 651 -13.18 -3.69 12.82
C CYS A 651 -13.90 -4.25 14.07
N GLY A 652 -13.20 -5.15 14.77
CA GLY A 652 -13.69 -5.71 16.05
C GLY A 652 -12.53 -6.12 16.94
N GLY A 653 -12.69 -7.12 17.79
CA GLY A 653 -11.64 -7.62 18.67
C GLY A 653 -10.79 -8.70 18.00
N SER A 654 -9.47 -8.71 18.19
CA SER A 654 -8.64 -9.85 17.82
C SER A 654 -8.60 -10.89 18.93
N GLY A 655 -8.33 -12.15 18.58
CA GLY A 655 -8.12 -13.24 19.53
C GLY A 655 -6.86 -13.04 20.36
N ALA A 656 -6.83 -13.67 21.53
CA ALA A 656 -5.64 -13.75 22.39
C ALA A 656 -4.84 -15.03 22.10
N GLY A 657 -3.59 -15.05 22.51
CA GLY A 657 -2.71 -16.21 22.39
C GLY A 657 -1.76 -16.31 23.57
N PRO A 658 -0.83 -17.29 23.55
CA PRO A 658 0.13 -17.47 24.62
C PRO A 658 1.06 -16.25 24.75
N GLY A 659 0.92 -15.51 25.85
CA GLY A 659 1.75 -14.35 26.17
C GLY A 659 1.35 -13.02 25.52
N PHE A 660 0.21 -12.95 24.83
CA PHE A 660 -0.30 -11.70 24.27
C PHE A 660 -1.83 -11.59 24.39
N HIS A 661 -2.30 -10.38 24.71
CA HIS A 661 -3.71 -10.03 24.69
C HIS A 661 -4.19 -9.74 23.27
N GLY A 662 -5.47 -9.95 22.99
CA GLY A 662 -6.11 -9.45 21.79
C GLY A 662 -6.13 -7.92 21.77
N THR A 663 -6.11 -7.36 20.56
CA THR A 663 -6.17 -5.92 20.31
C THR A 663 -7.61 -5.48 20.10
N ASP A 664 -7.99 -4.37 20.73
CA ASP A 664 -9.31 -3.75 20.56
C ASP A 664 -9.42 -3.06 19.20
N ALA A 665 -10.60 -3.05 18.62
CA ALA A 665 -10.97 -2.22 17.46
C ALA A 665 -9.97 -2.35 16.29
N VAL A 666 -9.61 -3.58 15.90
CA VAL A 666 -8.63 -3.85 14.84
C VAL A 666 -9.26 -4.71 13.73
N HIS A 667 -8.88 -4.44 12.48
CA HIS A 667 -9.11 -5.38 11.39
C HIS A 667 -8.20 -6.60 11.56
N THR A 668 -8.75 -7.77 11.31
CA THR A 668 -8.05 -9.05 11.54
C THR A 668 -7.91 -9.86 10.27
N HIS A 669 -6.88 -10.72 10.22
CA HIS A 669 -6.68 -11.76 9.23
C HIS A 669 -6.70 -11.28 7.79
N MET A 670 -7.82 -11.44 7.10
CA MET A 670 -7.93 -11.34 5.65
C MET A 670 -8.19 -9.92 5.14
N THR A 671 -8.36 -8.96 6.05
CA THR A 671 -8.50 -7.54 5.70
C THR A 671 -7.68 -6.64 6.63
N ASN A 672 -7.17 -5.55 6.08
CA ASN A 672 -6.54 -4.43 6.77
C ASN A 672 -6.94 -3.09 6.14
N SER A 673 -8.09 -3.07 5.45
CA SER A 673 -8.62 -1.85 4.84
C SER A 673 -8.88 -0.78 5.89
N ARG A 674 -8.85 0.49 5.48
CA ARG A 674 -9.19 1.60 6.36
C ARG A 674 -10.70 1.84 6.37
N LEU A 675 -11.20 2.51 7.39
CA LEU A 675 -12.52 3.15 7.34
C LEU A 675 -12.42 4.47 6.58
N THR A 676 -13.52 4.88 5.96
CA THR A 676 -13.63 6.22 5.39
C THR A 676 -13.60 7.25 6.53
N ASP A 677 -12.81 8.30 6.36
CA ASP A 677 -12.79 9.41 7.29
C ASP A 677 -14.22 9.98 7.46
N PRO A 678 -14.67 10.28 8.70
CA PRO A 678 -16.03 10.78 8.94
C PRO A 678 -16.39 12.03 8.13
N GLU A 679 -15.46 12.96 7.97
CA GLU A 679 -15.70 14.19 7.21
C GLU A 679 -15.89 13.88 5.71
N VAL A 680 -15.11 12.96 5.16
CA VAL A 680 -15.25 12.50 3.77
C VAL A 680 -16.55 11.73 3.58
N LEU A 681 -16.92 10.86 4.54
CA LEU A 681 -18.15 10.10 4.52
C LEU A 681 -19.38 11.02 4.47
N GLU A 682 -19.46 11.96 5.40
CA GLU A 682 -20.59 12.90 5.52
C GLU A 682 -20.64 13.91 4.36
N TRP A 683 -19.50 14.24 3.79
CA TRP A 683 -19.44 15.11 2.61
C TRP A 683 -19.91 14.42 1.32
N ARG A 684 -19.55 13.13 1.15
CA ARG A 684 -19.88 12.37 -0.08
C ARG A 684 -21.27 11.74 -0.05
N PHE A 685 -21.75 11.40 1.13
CA PHE A 685 -22.98 10.63 1.31
C PHE A 685 -23.92 11.34 2.31
N PRO A 686 -25.26 11.29 2.09
CA PRO A 686 -26.22 11.93 2.98
C PRO A 686 -26.45 11.10 4.26
N VAL A 687 -25.40 10.97 5.06
CA VAL A 687 -25.38 10.28 6.35
C VAL A 687 -24.60 11.09 7.39
N ILE A 688 -24.80 10.80 8.68
CA ILE A 688 -24.02 11.37 9.79
C ILE A 688 -23.51 10.22 10.66
N LEU A 689 -22.22 10.23 10.96
CA LEU A 689 -21.62 9.33 11.93
C LEU A 689 -21.90 9.85 13.34
N GLU A 690 -22.88 9.28 14.03
CA GLU A 690 -23.24 9.68 15.40
C GLU A 690 -22.25 9.20 16.45
N SER A 691 -21.68 7.99 16.24
CA SER A 691 -20.73 7.39 17.19
C SER A 691 -19.89 6.32 16.52
N PHE A 692 -18.62 6.30 16.88
CA PHE A 692 -17.70 5.18 16.63
C PHE A 692 -16.82 5.03 17.88
N ALA A 693 -17.05 3.96 18.65
CA ALA A 693 -16.42 3.77 19.96
C ALA A 693 -16.13 2.29 20.21
N ILE A 694 -15.15 2.02 21.08
CA ILE A 694 -14.87 0.65 21.58
C ILE A 694 -16.10 0.18 22.38
N ARG A 695 -16.48 -1.10 22.19
CA ARG A 695 -17.52 -1.81 22.90
C ARG A 695 -16.92 -2.48 24.14
N PRO A 696 -17.02 -1.91 25.35
CA PRO A 696 -16.38 -2.46 26.53
C PRO A 696 -16.84 -3.89 26.84
N ASP A 697 -15.99 -4.68 27.46
CA ASP A 697 -16.26 -6.03 27.96
C ASP A 697 -16.76 -7.03 26.91
N SER A 698 -16.50 -6.77 25.62
CA SER A 698 -16.84 -7.69 24.54
C SER A 698 -15.76 -8.73 24.27
N GLY A 699 -14.51 -8.52 24.69
CA GLY A 699 -13.43 -9.50 24.60
C GLY A 699 -13.56 -10.64 25.63
N GLY A 700 -13.31 -11.90 25.18
CA GLY A 700 -13.29 -13.08 26.03
C GLY A 700 -12.22 -12.99 27.14
N LYS A 701 -12.53 -13.47 28.31
CA LYS A 701 -11.62 -13.45 29.47
C LYS A 701 -10.71 -14.69 29.47
N GLY A 702 -9.47 -14.54 29.97
CA GLY A 702 -8.48 -15.60 30.04
C GLY A 702 -7.25 -15.13 30.79
N VAL A 703 -6.20 -15.95 30.84
CA VAL A 703 -4.85 -15.49 31.26
C VAL A 703 -4.44 -14.28 30.38
N THR A 704 -4.72 -14.39 29.11
CA THR A 704 -4.69 -13.27 28.15
C THR A 704 -6.10 -13.07 27.60
N ASN A 705 -6.60 -11.83 27.65
CA ASN A 705 -7.95 -11.48 27.24
C ASN A 705 -7.99 -11.23 25.74
N GLY A 706 -9.10 -11.59 25.09
CA GLY A 706 -9.43 -11.16 23.74
C GLY A 706 -9.67 -9.66 23.65
N GLY A 707 -9.49 -9.10 22.46
CA GLY A 707 -9.74 -7.69 22.19
C GLY A 707 -11.23 -7.35 22.13
N ASN A 708 -11.57 -6.11 22.41
CA ASN A 708 -12.93 -5.60 22.35
C ASN A 708 -13.35 -5.20 20.92
N GLY A 709 -14.64 -5.40 20.61
CA GLY A 709 -15.27 -4.89 19.40
C GLY A 709 -15.54 -3.39 19.45
N VAL A 710 -16.33 -2.91 18.48
CA VAL A 710 -16.74 -1.50 18.39
C VAL A 710 -18.26 -1.36 18.27
N ILE A 711 -18.75 -0.15 18.54
CA ILE A 711 -20.11 0.30 18.27
C ILE A 711 -20.03 1.40 17.23
N ARG A 712 -20.70 1.22 16.08
CA ARG A 712 -20.79 2.19 15.00
C ARG A 712 -22.25 2.54 14.75
N ARG A 713 -22.56 3.86 14.73
CA ARG A 713 -23.92 4.39 14.58
C ARG A 713 -23.94 5.39 13.43
N LEU A 714 -24.68 5.07 12.37
CA LEU A 714 -24.88 5.94 11.20
C LEU A 714 -26.34 6.36 11.09
N ARG A 715 -26.58 7.68 11.12
CA ARG A 715 -27.90 8.26 10.88
C ARG A 715 -28.07 8.68 9.42
N PHE A 716 -29.16 8.28 8.81
CA PHE A 716 -29.49 8.56 7.42
C PHE A 716 -30.23 9.88 7.26
N LEU A 717 -29.89 10.65 6.22
CA LEU A 717 -30.53 11.93 5.88
C LEU A 717 -31.42 11.83 4.65
N GLU A 718 -31.28 10.78 3.85
CA GLU A 718 -32.12 10.47 2.68
C GLU A 718 -32.56 9.00 2.74
N THR A 719 -33.63 8.68 2.00
CA THR A 719 -34.06 7.27 1.85
C THR A 719 -33.05 6.48 1.05
N MET A 720 -32.55 5.39 1.66
CA MET A 720 -31.57 4.48 1.06
C MET A 720 -31.80 3.04 1.51
N THR A 721 -31.42 2.09 0.69
CA THR A 721 -31.34 0.69 1.11
C THR A 721 -30.01 0.49 1.85
N ALA A 722 -30.07 -0.06 3.07
CA ALA A 722 -28.89 -0.47 3.82
C ALA A 722 -28.86 -2.00 3.95
N GLY A 723 -27.65 -2.57 3.89
CA GLY A 723 -27.42 -3.99 4.00
C GLY A 723 -26.28 -4.31 4.96
N ILE A 724 -26.45 -5.38 5.73
CA ILE A 724 -25.38 -5.95 6.56
C ILE A 724 -25.13 -7.39 6.17
N LEU A 725 -23.87 -7.72 5.93
CA LEU A 725 -23.39 -9.07 5.69
C LEU A 725 -22.29 -9.37 6.71
N SER A 726 -22.61 -10.17 7.71
CA SER A 726 -21.73 -10.42 8.85
C SER A 726 -21.92 -11.82 9.40
N SER A 727 -21.13 -12.18 10.40
CA SER A 727 -21.20 -13.44 11.15
C SER A 727 -21.03 -13.17 12.64
N HIS A 728 -21.03 -14.24 13.46
CA HIS A 728 -20.87 -14.14 14.91
C HIS A 728 -21.94 -13.26 15.60
N ARG A 729 -23.18 -13.47 15.17
CA ARG A 729 -24.37 -12.92 15.85
C ARG A 729 -25.08 -13.99 16.70
N VAL A 730 -24.76 -15.29 16.44
CA VAL A 730 -25.30 -16.45 17.17
C VAL A 730 -24.17 -17.24 17.82
N ILE A 731 -23.16 -17.62 17.08
CA ILE A 731 -22.00 -18.39 17.56
C ILE A 731 -20.89 -17.42 17.96
N PRO A 732 -20.43 -17.42 19.23
CA PRO A 732 -19.39 -16.53 19.69
C PRO A 732 -18.02 -16.90 19.09
N PRO A 733 -17.09 -15.92 18.91
CA PRO A 733 -15.69 -16.20 18.66
C PRO A 733 -15.10 -17.04 19.81
N PHE A 734 -14.55 -18.21 19.50
CA PHE A 734 -14.13 -19.18 20.53
C PHE A 734 -12.90 -18.72 21.32
N GLY A 735 -12.90 -19.01 22.62
CA GLY A 735 -11.72 -18.97 23.47
C GLY A 735 -10.88 -20.24 23.31
N LEU A 736 -9.57 -20.16 23.59
CA LEU A 736 -8.64 -21.29 23.44
C LEU A 736 -7.95 -21.64 24.74
N CYS A 737 -7.58 -22.92 24.92
CA CYS A 737 -6.91 -23.44 26.12
C CYS A 737 -7.63 -23.09 27.43
N GLY A 738 -8.97 -23.08 27.43
CA GLY A 738 -9.81 -22.74 28.59
C GLY A 738 -10.08 -21.26 28.81
N GLY A 739 -9.65 -20.40 27.88
CA GLY A 739 -10.10 -19.01 27.81
C GLY A 739 -11.58 -18.91 27.44
N GLY A 740 -12.25 -17.84 27.85
CA GLY A 740 -13.65 -17.57 27.54
C GLY A 740 -13.86 -17.06 26.11
N ASP A 741 -15.07 -17.31 25.59
CA ASP A 741 -15.46 -16.83 24.26
C ASP A 741 -15.62 -15.30 24.23
N GLY A 742 -15.44 -14.69 23.05
CA GLY A 742 -15.80 -13.31 22.79
C GLY A 742 -17.33 -13.11 22.79
N VAL A 743 -17.79 -11.90 23.07
CA VAL A 743 -19.23 -11.58 23.02
C VAL A 743 -19.66 -11.44 21.55
N VAL A 744 -20.77 -12.06 21.18
CA VAL A 744 -21.37 -11.96 19.84
C VAL A 744 -21.74 -10.52 19.49
N GLY A 745 -21.69 -10.20 18.18
CA GLY A 745 -22.13 -8.90 17.66
C GLY A 745 -23.65 -8.74 17.64
N LYS A 746 -24.10 -7.51 17.33
CA LYS A 746 -25.51 -7.17 17.11
C LYS A 746 -25.66 -6.18 15.97
N ASN A 747 -26.73 -6.30 15.21
CA ASN A 747 -27.11 -5.37 14.15
C ASN A 747 -28.57 -4.95 14.36
N TYR A 748 -28.87 -3.68 14.35
CA TYR A 748 -30.22 -3.18 14.51
C TYR A 748 -30.40 -1.76 13.94
N VAL A 749 -31.64 -1.41 13.67
CA VAL A 749 -32.02 -0.06 13.26
C VAL A 749 -32.82 0.60 14.38
N VAL A 750 -32.43 1.81 14.73
CA VAL A 750 -33.26 2.70 15.57
C VAL A 750 -34.03 3.63 14.66
N ARG A 751 -35.33 3.46 14.60
CA ARG A 751 -36.24 4.28 13.79
C ARG A 751 -36.38 5.68 14.39
N GLN A 752 -36.76 6.65 13.59
CA GLN A 752 -36.97 8.03 14.04
C GLN A 752 -37.95 8.16 15.23
N ASP A 753 -38.96 7.26 15.31
CA ASP A 753 -39.93 7.18 16.40
C ASP A 753 -39.41 6.47 17.67
N GLY A 754 -38.18 6.00 17.67
CA GLY A 754 -37.53 5.30 18.77
C GLY A 754 -37.73 3.77 18.77
N ASN A 755 -38.51 3.22 17.84
CA ASN A 755 -38.63 1.77 17.69
C ASN A 755 -37.28 1.14 17.28
N VAL A 756 -36.98 -0.04 17.81
CA VAL A 756 -35.78 -0.82 17.49
C VAL A 756 -36.16 -2.03 16.66
N GLU A 757 -35.55 -2.16 15.49
CA GLU A 757 -35.69 -3.29 14.59
C GLU A 757 -34.41 -4.11 14.60
N GLU A 758 -34.45 -5.31 15.21
CA GLU A 758 -33.30 -6.22 15.24
C GLU A 758 -33.07 -6.87 13.87
N LEU A 759 -31.80 -6.91 13.46
CA LEU A 759 -31.36 -7.60 12.26
C LEU A 759 -30.48 -8.79 12.66
N GLY A 760 -30.52 -9.87 11.91
CA GLY A 760 -29.64 -11.02 12.13
C GLY A 760 -28.19 -10.74 11.68
N SER A 761 -27.44 -11.83 11.44
CA SER A 761 -26.11 -11.75 10.85
C SER A 761 -26.13 -11.17 9.42
N THR A 762 -27.20 -11.40 8.68
CA THR A 762 -27.42 -10.86 7.34
C THR A 762 -28.79 -10.21 7.26
N GLY A 763 -28.89 -9.05 6.63
CA GLY A 763 -30.16 -8.32 6.49
C GLY A 763 -30.08 -7.18 5.52
N THR A 764 -31.24 -6.85 4.95
CA THR A 764 -31.44 -5.67 4.10
C THR A 764 -32.63 -4.90 4.65
N VAL A 765 -32.50 -3.60 4.78
CA VAL A 765 -33.55 -2.72 5.35
C VAL A 765 -33.60 -1.40 4.59
N GLU A 766 -34.79 -0.89 4.42
CA GLU A 766 -35.00 0.48 3.91
C GLU A 766 -34.85 1.48 5.06
N MET A 767 -33.91 2.40 4.91
CA MET A 767 -33.67 3.49 5.83
C MET A 767 -34.42 4.74 5.39
N SER A 768 -35.12 5.37 6.32
CA SER A 768 -35.78 6.69 6.12
C SER A 768 -34.91 7.79 6.73
N PRO A 769 -35.10 9.07 6.31
CA PRO A 769 -34.44 10.19 6.96
C PRO A 769 -34.70 10.22 8.47
N GLY A 770 -33.61 10.27 9.26
CA GLY A 770 -33.65 10.23 10.72
C GLY A 770 -33.45 8.85 11.35
N ASP A 771 -33.55 7.77 10.60
CA ASP A 771 -33.24 6.42 11.08
C ASP A 771 -31.74 6.25 11.29
N THR A 772 -31.36 5.50 12.32
CA THR A 772 -29.95 5.21 12.64
C THR A 772 -29.69 3.71 12.55
N PHE A 773 -28.75 3.32 11.70
CA PHE A 773 -28.22 1.95 11.63
C PHE A 773 -27.14 1.77 12.68
N VAL A 774 -27.22 0.70 13.48
CA VAL A 774 -26.27 0.42 14.57
C VAL A 774 -25.65 -0.94 14.37
N ILE A 775 -24.32 -0.99 14.45
CA ILE A 775 -23.51 -2.20 14.36
C ILE A 775 -22.65 -2.29 15.61
N GLU A 776 -22.85 -3.33 16.38
CA GLU A 776 -22.00 -3.73 17.51
C GLU A 776 -21.19 -4.94 17.08
N THR A 777 -19.86 -4.78 16.92
CA THR A 777 -19.02 -5.85 16.40
C THR A 777 -18.62 -6.84 17.51
N PRO A 778 -18.29 -8.10 17.17
CA PRO A 778 -17.85 -9.09 18.15
C PRO A 778 -16.50 -8.74 18.76
N GLY A 779 -16.26 -9.19 19.99
CA GLY A 779 -14.94 -9.27 20.59
C GLY A 779 -14.20 -10.53 20.16
N GLY A 780 -12.89 -10.59 20.38
CA GLY A 780 -12.07 -11.79 20.19
C GLY A 780 -12.15 -12.75 21.39
N GLY A 781 -11.80 -14.02 21.19
CA GLY A 781 -11.72 -15.03 22.26
C GLY A 781 -10.50 -14.82 23.17
N GLY A 782 -10.64 -15.20 24.44
CA GLY A 782 -9.56 -15.22 25.44
C GLY A 782 -8.72 -16.50 25.35
N TYR A 783 -7.56 -16.51 25.99
CA TYR A 783 -6.64 -17.64 25.99
C TYR A 783 -6.21 -18.00 27.44
N GLY A 784 -6.24 -19.31 27.77
CA GLY A 784 -5.77 -19.84 29.03
C GLY A 784 -6.75 -19.70 30.20
N ILE A 785 -6.66 -20.61 31.20
CA ILE A 785 -7.53 -20.67 32.39
C ILE A 785 -7.07 -19.61 33.40
N ILE A 786 -7.96 -18.73 33.84
CA ILE A 786 -7.66 -17.76 34.91
C ILE A 786 -7.45 -18.53 36.22
N GLY A 787 -6.23 -18.48 36.75
CA GLY A 787 -5.89 -19.06 38.04
C GLY A 787 -4.91 -20.25 38.01
N ASP A 788 -4.39 -20.63 36.83
CA ASP A 788 -3.26 -21.55 36.68
C ASP A 788 -1.89 -20.85 36.73
#